data_1ab2413bfb5ceee8a2e784db9c5a2e0b
#
_entry.id   1ab2413bfb5ceee8a2e784db9c5a2e0b
#
_cell.length_a   1.000
_cell.length_b   1.000
_cell.length_c   1.000
_cell.angle_alpha   90.00
_cell.angle_beta   90.00
_cell.angle_gamma   90.00
#
_symmetry.space_group_name_H-M   'P 1'
#
loop_
_entity.id
_entity.type
_entity.pdbx_description
1 polymer ?
#
loop_
_entity_poly.entity_id
_entity_poly.type
_entity_poly.pdbx_seq_one_letter_code
_entity_poly.pdbx_strand_id
1 'polypeptide(L)'
;MSIVQKSQKALEYDKILAELAKFAKTEQSRKLCLDLTPFVKPEDIQAQIILTREAKDVLDLARDIPIEKIPDFAKLRERNEYFVEEELVDIAKSMRTSRIVRNFLKENLPFDASMQKLADDLFSNKEFEEKILNTFDDNFTVKQNANPELKGLYASLRDTESNLKQKVQELMNSPEFQKHLQENIYTLRDDRIVFQVKASSKSKVGGIVHDVSATNKTFYIEPAQIVPVNNKIRELKSKIYAEIIRILTVLSNEVRLFMDDLIKTEHLLAQIDFHFAKARYAVKIQAVEPGVNRDKSIKIDLMRHPLLIGRVEKIVENDFEIGKDYKSIIITGSNTGGKTVALKTVGLFILMMKSGMFLPCAEAHIYPFEKILADIGDEQSILQNLSTFSSHMTNVIDILEIADSETFVLIDELCAGTDPQEGAVLAEVILKELVKKQAQSIITTHYGELKTLEYTDPYFKNASVEFDVESLSPTYKLIIGIPGLSNAISIASNLGMSDDMVWKAKELLITQRDTSSIVVERLQDTQQRLDTNLKEAETRNAEADELKKHYEKELNEHKKEKKKSLKIIKDRFEGQLEQAKREIKDILTELRREKSEKIARRSYARLAQLEQNFRSDLHALEEKEQYTELDWDKVQVNDKVMIKDLNQQVTILSLPDKNNALYIQMGMIKTK
;
A
#
# COMPACT_ATOMS: atom_id res chain seq x y z
N MET A 1 4.22 -21.43 -25.61
CA MET A 1 3.75 -20.86 -24.37
C MET A 1 2.76 -21.84 -23.77
N SER A 2 2.94 -22.27 -22.51
CA SER A 2 2.00 -23.19 -21.86
C SER A 2 0.65 -22.49 -21.64
N ILE A 3 -0.44 -23.26 -21.48
CA ILE A 3 -1.76 -22.69 -21.22
C ILE A 3 -1.78 -21.87 -19.92
N VAL A 4 -1.01 -22.30 -18.91
CA VAL A 4 -0.86 -21.54 -17.64
C VAL A 4 -0.19 -20.17 -17.87
N GLN A 5 0.84 -20.12 -18.71
CA GLN A 5 1.48 -18.85 -19.08
C GLN A 5 0.57 -17.94 -19.91
N LYS A 6 -0.24 -18.50 -20.82
CA LYS A 6 -1.27 -17.75 -21.54
C LYS A 6 -2.28 -17.15 -20.56
N SER A 7 -2.74 -17.95 -19.59
CA SER A 7 -3.69 -17.53 -18.56
C SER A 7 -3.14 -16.40 -17.68
N GLN A 8 -1.89 -16.50 -17.24
CA GLN A 8 -1.24 -15.44 -16.48
C GLN A 8 -1.17 -14.12 -17.25
N LYS A 9 -0.87 -14.18 -18.55
CA LYS A 9 -0.85 -13.01 -19.43
C LYS A 9 -2.25 -12.43 -19.66
N ALA A 10 -3.26 -13.27 -19.86
CA ALA A 10 -4.66 -12.85 -20.00
C ALA A 10 -5.18 -12.15 -18.74
N LEU A 11 -4.72 -12.57 -17.56
CA LEU A 11 -4.98 -11.94 -16.26
C LEU A 11 -4.12 -10.68 -16.00
N GLU A 12 -3.20 -10.30 -16.91
CA GLU A 12 -2.32 -9.14 -16.73
C GLU A 12 -1.37 -9.27 -15.53
N TYR A 13 -1.00 -10.50 -15.16
CA TYR A 13 -0.10 -10.72 -14.02
C TYR A 13 1.30 -10.15 -14.28
N ASP A 14 1.76 -10.16 -15.51
CA ASP A 14 2.99 -9.51 -15.97
C ASP A 14 3.01 -8.01 -15.65
N LYS A 15 1.86 -7.33 -15.73
CA LYS A 15 1.74 -5.92 -15.34
C LYS A 15 1.87 -5.72 -13.83
N ILE A 16 1.34 -6.66 -13.03
CA ILE A 16 1.54 -6.66 -11.57
C ILE A 16 3.03 -6.80 -11.24
N LEU A 17 3.73 -7.74 -11.89
CA LEU A 17 5.17 -7.94 -11.69
C LEU A 17 5.98 -6.71 -12.11
N ALA A 18 5.61 -6.06 -13.21
CA ALA A 18 6.23 -4.81 -13.65
C ALA A 18 6.02 -3.65 -12.65
N GLU A 19 4.83 -3.55 -12.04
CA GLU A 19 4.58 -2.57 -10.98
C GLU A 19 5.39 -2.92 -9.72
N LEU A 20 5.42 -4.19 -9.30
CA LEU A 20 6.22 -4.67 -8.16
C LEU A 20 7.70 -4.35 -8.34
N ALA A 21 8.27 -4.58 -9.52
CA ALA A 21 9.68 -4.35 -9.84
C ALA A 21 10.13 -2.88 -9.64
N LYS A 22 9.20 -1.91 -9.69
CA LYS A 22 9.50 -0.50 -9.42
C LYS A 22 9.88 -0.23 -7.95
N PHE A 23 9.52 -1.13 -7.05
CA PHE A 23 9.79 -1.03 -5.61
C PHE A 23 11.08 -1.74 -5.18
N ALA A 24 11.72 -2.48 -6.08
CA ALA A 24 13.02 -3.09 -5.84
C ALA A 24 14.13 -2.05 -5.91
N LYS A 25 15.05 -2.04 -4.92
CA LYS A 25 16.20 -1.14 -4.86
C LYS A 25 17.39 -1.68 -5.65
N THR A 26 17.56 -3.01 -5.69
CA THR A 26 18.67 -3.66 -6.38
C THR A 26 18.24 -4.21 -7.75
N GLU A 27 19.18 -4.28 -8.69
CA GLU A 27 18.91 -4.82 -10.03
C GLU A 27 18.56 -6.31 -9.99
N GLN A 28 19.22 -7.06 -9.12
CA GLN A 28 18.95 -8.48 -8.90
C GLN A 28 17.55 -8.71 -8.32
N SER A 29 17.14 -7.91 -7.33
CA SER A 29 15.78 -7.95 -6.79
C SER A 29 14.73 -7.61 -7.85
N ARG A 30 15.02 -6.63 -8.72
CA ARG A 30 14.16 -6.27 -9.83
C ARG A 30 13.94 -7.45 -10.79
N LYS A 31 15.00 -8.21 -11.10
CA LYS A 31 14.88 -9.44 -11.88
C LYS A 31 14.03 -10.49 -11.17
N LEU A 32 14.24 -10.71 -9.86
CA LEU A 32 13.42 -11.61 -9.06
C LEU A 32 11.94 -11.21 -9.08
N CYS A 33 11.62 -9.92 -9.08
CA CYS A 33 10.25 -9.45 -9.21
C CYS A 33 9.65 -9.77 -10.59
N LEU A 34 10.40 -9.56 -11.67
CA LEU A 34 9.92 -9.79 -13.04
C LEU A 34 9.78 -11.28 -13.37
N ASP A 35 10.67 -12.11 -12.83
CA ASP A 35 10.72 -13.56 -13.07
C ASP A 35 9.88 -14.36 -12.05
N LEU A 36 9.13 -13.66 -11.18
CA LEU A 36 8.35 -14.28 -10.11
C LEU A 36 7.24 -15.16 -10.69
N THR A 37 7.31 -16.44 -10.36
CA THR A 37 6.28 -17.43 -10.70
C THR A 37 5.49 -17.80 -9.45
N PRO A 38 4.15 -17.97 -9.53
CA PRO A 38 3.32 -18.38 -8.41
C PRO A 38 3.74 -19.73 -7.85
N PHE A 39 3.90 -19.84 -6.54
CA PHE A 39 4.24 -21.09 -5.85
C PHE A 39 3.05 -22.07 -5.89
N VAL A 40 3.35 -23.36 -5.86
CA VAL A 40 2.32 -24.41 -5.93
C VAL A 40 1.99 -24.95 -4.54
N LYS A 41 3.00 -25.19 -3.70
CA LYS A 41 2.81 -25.80 -2.39
C LYS A 41 2.33 -24.76 -1.36
N PRO A 42 1.29 -25.08 -0.57
CA PRO A 42 0.77 -24.17 0.46
C PRO A 42 1.82 -23.72 1.47
N GLU A 43 2.76 -24.62 1.82
CA GLU A 43 3.84 -24.34 2.78
C GLU A 43 4.79 -23.27 2.23
N ASP A 44 5.15 -23.35 0.94
CA ASP A 44 6.02 -22.37 0.28
C ASP A 44 5.32 -21.02 0.18
N ILE A 45 4.02 -21.01 -0.16
CA ILE A 45 3.19 -19.80 -0.21
C ILE A 45 3.18 -19.12 1.17
N GLN A 46 2.91 -19.91 2.22
CA GLN A 46 2.86 -19.39 3.59
C GLN A 46 4.22 -18.82 4.02
N ALA A 47 5.32 -19.50 3.68
CA ALA A 47 6.67 -19.00 3.96
C ALA A 47 6.93 -17.64 3.27
N GLN A 48 6.49 -17.48 2.03
CA GLN A 48 6.63 -16.22 1.30
C GLN A 48 5.77 -15.10 1.89
N ILE A 49 4.55 -15.40 2.33
CA ILE A 49 3.66 -14.44 3.00
C ILE A 49 4.29 -13.98 4.33
N ILE A 50 4.87 -14.91 5.12
CA ILE A 50 5.56 -14.58 6.37
C ILE A 50 6.70 -13.60 6.13
N LEU A 51 7.57 -13.86 5.14
CA LEU A 51 8.68 -12.97 4.81
C LEU A 51 8.19 -11.58 4.36
N THR A 52 7.09 -11.52 3.62
CA THR A 52 6.48 -10.23 3.21
C THR A 52 5.89 -9.51 4.41
N ARG A 53 5.26 -10.20 5.36
CA ARG A 53 4.75 -9.64 6.62
C ARG A 53 5.88 -9.05 7.45
N GLU A 54 6.94 -9.82 7.69
CA GLU A 54 8.11 -9.36 8.46
C GLU A 54 8.72 -8.08 7.84
N ALA A 55 8.81 -8.01 6.51
CA ALA A 55 9.25 -6.80 5.82
C ALA A 55 8.26 -5.62 5.99
N LYS A 56 6.96 -5.90 5.95
CA LYS A 56 5.92 -4.88 6.13
C LYS A 56 5.89 -4.34 7.56
N ASP A 57 6.04 -5.20 8.57
CA ASP A 57 6.09 -4.80 9.97
C ASP A 57 7.23 -3.79 10.21
N VAL A 58 8.39 -3.99 9.56
CA VAL A 58 9.50 -3.03 9.61
C VAL A 58 9.15 -1.71 8.94
N LEU A 59 8.48 -1.74 7.79
CA LEU A 59 8.05 -0.52 7.08
C LEU A 59 6.98 0.25 7.87
N ASP A 60 6.08 -0.43 8.58
CA ASP A 60 5.04 0.18 9.41
C ASP A 60 5.63 0.95 10.61
N LEU A 61 6.86 0.62 11.03
CA LEU A 61 7.65 1.42 11.98
C LEU A 61 8.32 2.65 11.34
N ALA A 62 7.93 3.02 10.12
CA ALA A 62 8.53 4.09 9.30
C ALA A 62 10.05 3.89 9.06
N ARG A 63 10.50 2.65 8.97
CA ARG A 63 11.89 2.26 8.69
C ARG A 63 11.96 1.45 7.42
N ASP A 64 12.90 1.77 6.53
CA ASP A 64 13.15 1.00 5.32
C ASP A 64 14.57 0.44 5.34
N ILE A 65 14.74 -0.72 4.72
CA ILE A 65 16.02 -1.42 4.69
C ILE A 65 17.11 -0.57 4.02
N PRO A 66 18.27 -0.41 4.64
CA PRO A 66 19.39 0.38 4.13
C PRO A 66 20.22 -0.42 3.10
N ILE A 67 19.62 -0.74 1.96
CA ILE A 67 20.30 -1.41 0.84
C ILE A 67 20.71 -0.35 -0.18
N GLU A 68 22.01 -0.38 -0.53
CA GLU A 68 22.60 0.38 -1.62
C GLU A 68 22.78 -0.50 -2.87
N LYS A 69 23.31 0.09 -3.94
CA LYS A 69 23.65 -0.64 -5.17
C LYS A 69 24.65 -1.76 -4.88
N ILE A 70 24.37 -2.95 -5.37
CA ILE A 70 25.21 -4.15 -5.21
C ILE A 70 25.82 -4.47 -6.59
N PRO A 71 27.15 -4.73 -6.69
CA PRO A 71 27.76 -5.22 -7.91
C PRO A 71 27.27 -6.59 -8.32
N ASP A 72 27.34 -6.90 -9.59
CA ASP A 72 27.17 -8.26 -10.14
C ASP A 72 28.48 -9.04 -9.93
N PHE A 73 28.57 -9.77 -8.84
CA PHE A 73 29.77 -10.53 -8.47
C PHE A 73 30.02 -11.70 -9.40
N ALA A 74 28.98 -12.30 -9.99
CA ALA A 74 29.15 -13.38 -10.94
C ALA A 74 29.90 -12.87 -12.18
N LYS A 75 29.57 -11.67 -12.66
CA LYS A 75 30.27 -11.01 -13.78
C LYS A 75 31.68 -10.58 -13.41
N LEU A 76 31.90 -10.11 -12.18
CA LEU A 76 33.25 -9.73 -11.70
C LEU A 76 34.16 -10.98 -11.57
N ARG A 77 33.62 -12.14 -11.22
CA ARG A 77 34.34 -13.42 -11.11
C ARG A 77 35.03 -13.82 -12.43
N GLU A 78 34.42 -13.51 -13.57
CA GLU A 78 34.96 -13.86 -14.89
C GLU A 78 36.19 -13.03 -15.28
N ARG A 79 36.49 -11.98 -14.52
CA ARG A 79 37.62 -11.07 -14.82
C ARG A 79 38.94 -11.68 -14.36
N ASN A 80 39.88 -11.80 -15.27
CA ASN A 80 41.23 -12.33 -14.98
C ASN A 80 42.21 -11.22 -14.54
N GLU A 81 41.92 -9.96 -14.89
CA GLU A 81 42.74 -8.81 -14.53
C GLU A 81 42.37 -8.29 -13.12
N TYR A 82 43.11 -7.29 -12.64
CA TYR A 82 42.77 -6.63 -11.38
C TYR A 82 41.42 -5.87 -11.52
N PHE A 83 40.71 -5.72 -10.40
CA PHE A 83 39.51 -4.87 -10.31
C PHE A 83 39.95 -3.41 -10.30
N VAL A 84 39.21 -2.57 -11.02
CA VAL A 84 39.46 -1.12 -11.03
C VAL A 84 38.98 -0.48 -9.72
N GLU A 85 39.37 0.74 -9.48
CA GLU A 85 39.15 1.46 -8.23
C GLU A 85 37.68 1.50 -7.82
N GLU A 86 36.76 1.85 -8.75
CA GLU A 86 35.33 1.90 -8.52
C GLU A 86 34.75 0.52 -8.12
N GLU A 87 35.21 -0.55 -8.79
CA GLU A 87 34.78 -1.91 -8.49
C GLU A 87 35.18 -2.34 -7.09
N LEU A 88 36.41 -2.05 -6.66
CA LEU A 88 36.88 -2.37 -5.32
C LEU A 88 36.10 -1.60 -4.25
N VAL A 89 35.82 -0.33 -4.48
CA VAL A 89 35.01 0.48 -3.57
C VAL A 89 33.56 -0.04 -3.50
N ASP A 90 32.96 -0.40 -4.64
CA ASP A 90 31.60 -0.98 -4.68
C ASP A 90 31.56 -2.34 -3.97
N ILE A 91 32.59 -3.17 -4.09
CA ILE A 91 32.73 -4.43 -3.33
C ILE A 91 32.77 -4.14 -1.82
N ALA A 92 33.60 -3.18 -1.39
CA ALA A 92 33.70 -2.81 0.02
C ALA A 92 32.37 -2.24 0.55
N LYS A 93 31.67 -1.40 -0.22
CA LYS A 93 30.34 -0.88 0.11
C LYS A 93 29.33 -2.02 0.23
N SER A 94 29.40 -3.04 -0.62
CA SER A 94 28.52 -4.20 -0.54
C SER A 94 28.74 -4.99 0.75
N MET A 95 29.99 -5.22 1.18
CA MET A 95 30.29 -5.83 2.49
C MET A 95 29.76 -4.99 3.65
N ARG A 96 29.87 -3.67 3.55
CA ARG A 96 29.32 -2.73 4.53
C ARG A 96 27.80 -2.81 4.58
N THR A 97 27.15 -2.85 3.43
CA THR A 97 25.69 -3.01 3.30
C THR A 97 25.25 -4.30 3.97
N SER A 98 25.92 -5.42 3.74
CA SER A 98 25.61 -6.70 4.38
C SER A 98 25.62 -6.60 5.90
N ARG A 99 26.66 -5.99 6.45
CA ARG A 99 26.78 -5.79 7.91
C ARG A 99 25.69 -4.87 8.47
N ILE A 100 25.40 -3.77 7.76
CA ILE A 100 24.35 -2.83 8.18
C ILE A 100 22.98 -3.46 8.11
N VAL A 101 22.66 -4.19 7.02
CA VAL A 101 21.38 -4.88 6.82
C VAL A 101 21.16 -5.95 7.89
N ARG A 102 22.21 -6.76 8.19
CA ARG A 102 22.14 -7.77 9.26
C ARG A 102 21.80 -7.13 10.60
N ASN A 103 22.51 -6.06 10.99
CA ASN A 103 22.26 -5.38 12.26
C ASN A 103 20.88 -4.73 12.28
N PHE A 104 20.48 -4.08 11.19
CA PHE A 104 19.18 -3.46 11.05
C PHE A 104 18.03 -4.46 11.25
N LEU A 105 18.09 -5.63 10.60
CA LEU A 105 17.06 -6.65 10.75
C LEU A 105 17.06 -7.23 12.17
N LYS A 106 18.24 -7.43 12.77
CA LYS A 106 18.36 -7.91 14.16
C LYS A 106 17.77 -6.93 15.19
N GLU A 107 17.82 -5.64 14.92
CA GLU A 107 17.27 -4.61 15.81
C GLU A 107 15.75 -4.42 15.64
N ASN A 108 15.18 -4.79 14.48
CA ASN A 108 13.80 -4.49 14.13
C ASN A 108 12.88 -5.70 14.00
N LEU A 109 13.43 -6.92 14.03
CA LEU A 109 12.66 -8.16 13.94
C LEU A 109 12.92 -9.06 15.15
N PRO A 110 11.95 -9.95 15.52
CA PRO A 110 12.17 -10.99 16.52
C PRO A 110 13.33 -11.93 16.14
N PHE A 111 14.00 -12.47 17.14
CA PHE A 111 15.17 -13.38 16.95
C PHE A 111 14.88 -14.62 16.09
N ASP A 112 13.66 -15.11 16.11
CA ASP A 112 13.21 -16.29 15.37
C ASP A 112 12.59 -15.97 13.99
N ALA A 113 12.58 -14.69 13.60
CA ALA A 113 12.05 -14.26 12.31
C ALA A 113 12.75 -14.96 11.13
N SER A 114 11.95 -15.29 10.11
CA SER A 114 12.46 -15.98 8.92
C SER A 114 13.46 -15.13 8.13
N MET A 115 13.22 -13.83 8.06
CA MET A 115 14.12 -12.87 7.40
C MET A 115 15.42 -12.67 8.18
N GLN A 116 15.39 -12.78 9.52
CA GLN A 116 16.59 -12.75 10.35
C GLN A 116 17.54 -13.91 10.00
N LYS A 117 16.98 -15.12 9.78
CA LYS A 117 17.78 -16.30 9.36
C LYS A 117 18.46 -16.09 8.01
N LEU A 118 17.79 -15.42 7.06
CA LEU A 118 18.42 -15.03 5.78
C LEU A 118 19.57 -14.04 5.99
N ALA A 119 19.38 -13.09 6.91
CA ALA A 119 20.40 -12.07 7.21
C ALA A 119 21.61 -12.63 7.97
N ASP A 120 21.45 -13.66 8.78
CA ASP A 120 22.56 -14.29 9.53
C ASP A 120 23.60 -14.92 8.59
N ASP A 121 23.18 -15.38 7.42
CA ASP A 121 24.05 -15.95 6.37
C ASP A 121 24.76 -14.91 5.50
N LEU A 122 24.51 -13.60 5.69
CA LEU A 122 25.18 -12.54 4.95
C LEU A 122 26.67 -12.49 5.33
N PHE A 123 27.56 -12.56 4.34
CA PHE A 123 28.99 -12.39 4.56
C PHE A 123 29.34 -10.93 4.88
N SER A 124 30.24 -10.71 5.83
CA SER A 124 30.80 -9.40 6.11
C SER A 124 32.21 -9.57 6.71
N ASN A 125 33.15 -8.77 6.22
CA ASN A 125 34.51 -8.69 6.73
C ASN A 125 34.87 -7.22 6.93
N LYS A 126 34.64 -6.70 8.16
CA LYS A 126 34.82 -5.30 8.51
C LYS A 126 36.29 -4.83 8.32
N GLU A 127 37.24 -5.66 8.67
CA GLU A 127 38.67 -5.32 8.54
C GLU A 127 39.05 -5.10 7.06
N PHE A 128 38.61 -5.99 6.19
CA PHE A 128 38.86 -5.90 4.76
C PHE A 128 38.06 -4.76 4.09
N GLU A 129 36.78 -4.55 4.49
CA GLU A 129 35.98 -3.40 4.12
C GLU A 129 36.75 -2.09 4.39
N GLU A 130 37.22 -1.91 5.63
CA GLU A 130 37.95 -0.72 6.05
C GLU A 130 39.31 -0.57 5.31
N LYS A 131 40.03 -1.67 5.07
CA LYS A 131 41.26 -1.69 4.30
C LYS A 131 41.05 -1.13 2.90
N ILE A 132 40.01 -1.59 2.19
CA ILE A 132 39.70 -1.09 0.85
C ILE A 132 39.33 0.40 0.91
N LEU A 133 38.33 0.77 1.75
CA LEU A 133 37.80 2.14 1.83
C LEU A 133 38.87 3.14 2.27
N ASN A 134 39.85 2.73 3.09
CA ASN A 134 40.96 3.58 3.50
C ASN A 134 42.02 3.79 2.39
N THR A 135 42.08 2.89 1.41
CA THR A 135 43.02 2.96 0.29
C THR A 135 42.62 4.04 -0.73
N PHE A 136 41.29 4.31 -0.87
CA PHE A 136 40.78 5.25 -1.86
C PHE A 136 40.29 6.54 -1.22
N ASP A 137 40.30 7.63 -2.00
CA ASP A 137 39.68 8.91 -1.64
C ASP A 137 38.21 8.98 -2.15
N ASP A 138 37.56 10.13 -1.92
CA ASP A 138 36.17 10.35 -2.33
C ASP A 138 35.96 10.37 -3.86
N ASN A 139 37.04 10.54 -4.64
CA ASN A 139 37.01 10.49 -6.11
C ASN A 139 37.36 9.10 -6.65
N PHE A 140 37.36 8.08 -5.81
CA PHE A 140 37.81 6.72 -6.15
C PHE A 140 39.25 6.60 -6.61
N THR A 141 40.14 7.56 -6.30
CA THR A 141 41.56 7.44 -6.63
C THR A 141 42.36 6.88 -5.46
N VAL A 142 43.44 6.15 -5.76
CA VAL A 142 44.34 5.61 -4.72
C VAL A 142 45.01 6.75 -4.00
N LYS A 143 44.83 6.83 -2.66
CA LYS A 143 45.45 7.88 -1.84
C LYS A 143 46.98 7.86 -1.95
N GLN A 144 47.62 9.01 -2.02
CA GLN A 144 49.07 9.13 -2.08
C GLN A 144 49.84 8.48 -0.92
N ASN A 145 49.13 8.27 0.20
CA ASN A 145 49.64 7.62 1.41
C ASN A 145 49.05 6.23 1.63
N ALA A 146 48.46 5.59 0.61
CA ALA A 146 47.86 4.28 0.70
C ALA A 146 48.83 3.22 1.23
N ASN A 147 50.12 3.33 0.89
CA ASN A 147 51.18 2.56 1.51
C ASN A 147 52.48 3.38 1.63
N PRO A 148 53.49 2.92 2.40
CA PRO A 148 54.74 3.65 2.59
C PRO A 148 55.55 3.90 1.28
N GLU A 149 55.50 2.94 0.34
CA GLU A 149 56.24 3.03 -0.94
C GLU A 149 55.64 4.12 -1.83
N LEU A 150 54.33 4.14 -2.02
CA LEU A 150 53.61 5.14 -2.80
C LEU A 150 53.80 6.55 -2.21
N LYS A 151 53.72 6.66 -0.86
CA LYS A 151 54.01 7.91 -0.16
C LYS A 151 55.40 8.44 -0.43
N GLY A 152 56.43 7.57 -0.43
CA GLY A 152 57.81 7.91 -0.76
C GLY A 152 57.99 8.36 -2.20
N LEU A 153 57.33 7.69 -3.15
CA LEU A 153 57.34 8.05 -4.57
C LEU A 153 56.72 9.43 -4.83
N TYR A 154 55.57 9.73 -4.22
CA TYR A 154 54.95 11.05 -4.34
C TYR A 154 55.75 12.15 -3.66
N ALA A 155 56.43 11.87 -2.54
CA ALA A 155 57.37 12.84 -1.94
C ALA A 155 58.51 13.14 -2.89
N SER A 156 59.18 12.10 -3.45
CA SER A 156 60.28 12.24 -4.41
C SER A 156 59.83 12.97 -5.69
N LEU A 157 58.60 12.73 -6.15
CA LEU A 157 58.03 13.44 -7.30
C LEU A 157 57.90 14.94 -7.01
N ARG A 158 57.32 15.32 -5.88
CA ARG A 158 57.19 16.74 -5.47
C ARG A 158 58.51 17.45 -5.34
N ASP A 159 59.50 16.80 -4.73
CA ASP A 159 60.88 17.36 -4.61
C ASP A 159 61.52 17.57 -5.98
N THR A 160 61.33 16.60 -6.90
CA THR A 160 61.90 16.68 -8.26
C THR A 160 61.18 17.74 -9.09
N GLU A 161 59.85 17.88 -8.96
CA GLU A 161 59.06 18.94 -9.62
C GLU A 161 59.45 20.34 -9.10
N SER A 162 59.69 20.47 -7.79
CA SER A 162 60.21 21.71 -7.18
C SER A 162 61.56 22.08 -7.75
N ASN A 163 62.51 21.12 -7.86
CA ASN A 163 63.79 21.30 -8.47
C ASN A 163 63.68 21.72 -9.97
N LEU A 164 62.76 21.09 -10.72
CA LEU A 164 62.49 21.47 -12.11
C LEU A 164 62.00 22.92 -12.20
N LYS A 165 61.05 23.35 -11.36
CA LYS A 165 60.56 24.73 -11.32
C LYS A 165 61.69 25.71 -11.03
N GLN A 166 62.56 25.40 -10.07
CA GLN A 166 63.78 26.27 -9.78
C GLN A 166 64.68 26.38 -10.98
N LYS A 167 65.06 25.27 -11.63
CA LYS A 167 65.92 25.27 -12.83
C LYS A 167 65.34 26.03 -14.01
N VAL A 168 64.01 25.85 -14.23
CA VAL A 168 63.27 26.61 -15.27
C VAL A 168 63.38 28.13 -15.00
N GLN A 169 63.16 28.51 -13.70
CA GLN A 169 63.27 29.94 -13.33
C GLN A 169 64.69 30.52 -13.46
N GLU A 170 65.70 29.72 -13.12
CA GLU A 170 67.10 30.10 -13.33
C GLU A 170 67.42 30.32 -14.84
N LEU A 171 66.87 29.41 -15.70
CA LEU A 171 67.00 29.57 -17.16
C LEU A 171 66.26 30.80 -17.67
N MET A 172 65.03 31.02 -17.24
CA MET A 172 64.27 32.21 -17.65
C MET A 172 64.88 33.53 -17.20
N ASN A 173 65.60 33.54 -16.10
CA ASN A 173 66.29 34.72 -15.57
C ASN A 173 67.63 34.92 -16.15
N SER A 174 68.25 33.99 -16.94
CA SER A 174 69.55 34.09 -17.56
C SER A 174 69.47 35.01 -18.79
N PRO A 175 70.18 36.19 -18.80
CA PRO A 175 70.14 37.07 -19.94
C PRO A 175 70.74 36.45 -21.21
N GLU A 176 71.68 35.50 -21.05
CA GLU A 176 72.24 34.77 -22.15
C GLU A 176 71.28 33.81 -22.80
N PHE A 177 70.51 33.07 -22.01
CA PHE A 177 69.46 32.13 -22.48
C PHE A 177 68.30 32.85 -23.15
N GLN A 178 67.82 33.98 -22.59
CA GLN A 178 66.73 34.80 -23.13
C GLN A 178 67.02 35.30 -24.57
N LYS A 179 68.26 35.61 -24.95
CA LYS A 179 68.61 36.03 -26.31
C LYS A 179 68.25 35.00 -27.37
N HIS A 180 68.20 33.72 -26.98
CA HIS A 180 67.94 32.59 -27.86
C HIS A 180 66.42 32.24 -27.97
N LEU A 181 65.61 32.75 -27.05
CA LEU A 181 64.16 32.48 -27.03
C LEU A 181 63.40 33.35 -28.00
N GLN A 182 62.35 32.83 -28.61
CA GLN A 182 61.36 33.58 -29.38
C GLN A 182 60.52 34.47 -28.46
N GLU A 183 60.02 33.85 -27.34
CA GLU A 183 59.35 34.49 -26.25
C GLU A 183 59.89 33.92 -24.93
N ASN A 184 59.92 34.75 -23.88
CA ASN A 184 60.40 34.31 -22.56
C ASN A 184 59.35 33.57 -21.78
N ILE A 185 58.80 32.49 -22.37
CA ILE A 185 57.87 31.60 -21.83
C ILE A 185 58.28 30.16 -22.11
N TYR A 186 57.76 29.22 -21.25
CA TYR A 186 57.83 27.78 -21.53
C TYR A 186 56.47 27.22 -21.83
N THR A 187 56.42 26.10 -22.50
CA THR A 187 55.19 25.33 -22.77
C THR A 187 55.41 23.87 -22.42
N LEU A 188 54.30 23.11 -22.32
CA LEU A 188 54.38 21.67 -22.18
C LEU A 188 54.22 20.99 -23.55
N ARG A 189 55.09 20.02 -23.83
CA ARG A 189 54.96 19.07 -24.95
C ARG A 189 55.25 17.69 -24.41
N ASP A 190 54.33 16.74 -24.63
CA ASP A 190 54.43 15.39 -24.10
C ASP A 190 54.80 15.33 -22.62
N ASP A 191 54.11 16.15 -21.79
CA ASP A 191 54.36 16.31 -20.34
C ASP A 191 55.76 16.83 -19.97
N ARG A 192 56.52 17.40 -20.93
CA ARG A 192 57.84 17.97 -20.71
C ARG A 192 57.81 19.48 -20.88
N ILE A 193 58.58 20.15 -20.06
CA ILE A 193 58.77 21.58 -20.18
C ILE A 193 59.76 21.84 -21.36
N VAL A 194 59.25 22.62 -22.32
CA VAL A 194 60.08 23.05 -23.52
C VAL A 194 59.98 24.55 -23.67
N PHE A 195 61.05 25.11 -24.22
CA PHE A 195 61.14 26.53 -24.53
C PHE A 195 61.03 26.77 -26.03
N GLN A 196 60.50 27.93 -26.40
CA GLN A 196 60.35 28.37 -27.78
C GLN A 196 61.69 29.05 -28.21
N VAL A 197 62.52 28.33 -28.95
CA VAL A 197 63.88 28.78 -29.39
C VAL A 197 63.85 29.21 -30.85
N LYS A 198 64.48 30.35 -31.15
CA LYS A 198 64.66 30.84 -32.53
C LYS A 198 65.43 29.83 -33.37
N ALA A 199 65.02 29.62 -34.62
CA ALA A 199 65.72 28.70 -35.55
C ALA A 199 67.21 28.94 -35.65
N SER A 200 67.68 30.22 -35.67
CA SER A 200 69.06 30.62 -35.69
C SER A 200 69.85 30.26 -34.43
N SER A 201 69.21 29.94 -33.35
CA SER A 201 69.78 29.64 -32.04
C SER A 201 69.67 28.18 -31.62
N LYS A 202 69.12 27.30 -32.45
CA LYS A 202 68.94 25.87 -32.19
C LYS A 202 70.19 25.17 -31.66
N SER A 203 71.36 25.37 -32.33
CA SER A 203 72.60 24.75 -31.94
C SER A 203 73.27 25.37 -30.69
N LYS A 204 72.84 26.58 -30.25
CA LYS A 204 73.39 27.27 -29.09
C LYS A 204 72.71 26.90 -27.77
N VAL A 205 71.42 26.53 -27.82
CA VAL A 205 70.63 26.17 -26.61
C VAL A 205 70.95 24.76 -26.14
N GLY A 206 71.37 23.86 -27.04
CA GLY A 206 71.63 22.48 -26.70
C GLY A 206 70.44 21.79 -26.02
N GLY A 207 70.18 20.56 -26.38
CA GLY A 207 69.00 19.80 -25.77
C GLY A 207 68.21 18.98 -26.81
N ILE A 208 66.99 18.61 -26.45
CA ILE A 208 66.13 17.76 -27.28
C ILE A 208 65.07 18.62 -27.95
N VAL A 209 64.93 18.51 -29.28
CA VAL A 209 63.80 19.11 -30.02
C VAL A 209 62.64 18.21 -29.97
N HIS A 210 61.55 18.71 -29.42
CA HIS A 210 60.26 17.97 -29.32
C HIS A 210 59.31 18.33 -30.44
N ASP A 211 59.29 19.56 -30.89
CA ASP A 211 58.39 20.04 -31.92
C ASP A 211 58.92 21.19 -32.70
N VAL A 212 58.39 21.53 -33.87
CA VAL A 212 58.78 22.64 -34.72
C VAL A 212 57.53 23.40 -35.17
N SER A 213 57.57 24.72 -35.15
CA SER A 213 56.44 25.53 -35.63
C SER A 213 56.17 25.30 -37.11
N ALA A 214 54.95 25.47 -37.57
CA ALA A 214 54.55 25.29 -38.98
C ALA A 214 55.35 26.14 -39.96
N THR A 215 55.97 27.24 -39.53
CA THR A 215 56.82 28.13 -40.33
C THR A 215 58.32 27.82 -40.26
N ASN A 216 58.72 26.76 -39.54
CA ASN A 216 60.10 26.38 -39.26
C ASN A 216 60.93 27.49 -38.59
N LYS A 217 60.32 28.55 -38.06
CA LYS A 217 61.00 29.68 -37.41
C LYS A 217 61.30 29.50 -35.93
N THR A 218 60.48 28.57 -35.27
CA THR A 218 60.58 28.33 -33.82
C THR A 218 60.71 26.83 -33.58
N PHE A 219 61.65 26.43 -32.74
CA PHE A 219 61.87 25.08 -32.28
C PHE A 219 61.42 24.96 -30.80
N TYR A 220 60.68 23.95 -30.47
CA TYR A 220 60.35 23.65 -29.10
C TYR A 220 61.42 22.72 -28.52
N ILE A 221 62.29 23.30 -27.74
CA ILE A 221 63.52 22.62 -27.25
C ILE A 221 63.41 22.41 -25.74
N GLU A 222 63.70 21.20 -25.31
CA GLU A 222 63.96 20.86 -23.91
C GLU A 222 65.43 21.09 -23.67
N PRO A 223 65.84 22.12 -22.89
CA PRO A 223 67.23 22.40 -22.65
C PRO A 223 67.99 21.26 -21.97
N ALA A 224 69.26 21.00 -22.34
CA ALA A 224 70.04 19.90 -21.79
C ALA A 224 70.08 19.86 -20.23
N GLN A 225 70.02 21.04 -19.59
CA GLN A 225 70.04 21.19 -18.12
C GLN A 225 68.81 20.63 -17.42
N ILE A 226 67.62 20.59 -18.07
CA ILE A 226 66.39 20.09 -17.49
C ILE A 226 66.03 18.68 -17.96
N VAL A 227 66.65 18.17 -19.06
CA VAL A 227 66.40 16.80 -19.57
C VAL A 227 66.50 15.72 -18.47
N PRO A 228 67.58 15.70 -17.63
CA PRO A 228 67.71 14.68 -16.60
C PRO A 228 66.54 14.75 -15.55
N VAL A 229 66.08 15.96 -15.24
CA VAL A 229 64.99 16.17 -14.24
C VAL A 229 63.69 15.77 -14.82
N ASN A 230 63.33 16.13 -16.06
CA ASN A 230 62.15 15.68 -16.76
C ASN A 230 62.12 14.14 -16.91
N ASN A 231 63.23 13.52 -17.22
CA ASN A 231 63.37 12.07 -17.27
C ASN A 231 63.11 11.43 -15.90
N LYS A 232 63.59 12.03 -14.80
CA LYS A 232 63.36 11.56 -13.46
C LYS A 232 61.88 11.68 -13.06
N ILE A 233 61.21 12.78 -13.41
CA ILE A 233 59.76 12.95 -13.20
C ILE A 233 59.00 11.87 -13.94
N ARG A 234 59.33 11.58 -15.19
CA ARG A 234 58.68 10.53 -15.97
C ARG A 234 58.90 9.12 -15.36
N GLU A 235 60.11 8.84 -14.93
CA GLU A 235 60.44 7.61 -14.21
C GLU A 235 59.62 7.47 -12.94
N LEU A 236 59.49 8.53 -12.12
CA LEU A 236 58.72 8.53 -10.88
C LEU A 236 57.24 8.36 -11.16
N LYS A 237 56.68 9.05 -12.18
CA LYS A 237 55.26 8.87 -12.60
C LYS A 237 55.01 7.42 -13.03
N SER A 238 55.91 6.81 -13.80
CA SER A 238 55.79 5.40 -14.20
C SER A 238 55.88 4.46 -13.01
N LYS A 239 56.72 4.71 -12.00
CA LYS A 239 56.81 3.93 -10.77
C LYS A 239 55.55 4.08 -9.92
N ILE A 240 54.99 5.29 -9.81
CA ILE A 240 53.73 5.55 -9.13
C ILE A 240 52.61 4.75 -9.77
N TYR A 241 52.49 4.79 -11.10
CA TYR A 241 51.49 4.02 -11.84
C TYR A 241 51.65 2.51 -11.63
N ALA A 242 52.84 1.98 -11.71
CA ALA A 242 53.10 0.57 -11.45
C ALA A 242 52.78 0.16 -10.00
N GLU A 243 53.04 1.04 -9.03
CA GLU A 243 52.70 0.77 -7.62
C GLU A 243 51.20 0.81 -7.38
N ILE A 244 50.47 1.73 -8.05
CA ILE A 244 49.01 1.75 -8.02
C ILE A 244 48.43 0.41 -8.53
N ILE A 245 48.90 -0.05 -9.72
CA ILE A 245 48.50 -1.35 -10.26
C ILE A 245 48.79 -2.49 -9.30
N ARG A 246 49.95 -2.45 -8.64
CA ARG A 246 50.35 -3.45 -7.64
C ARG A 246 49.38 -3.47 -6.45
N ILE A 247 48.97 -2.29 -5.95
CA ILE A 247 47.96 -2.16 -4.87
C ILE A 247 46.64 -2.76 -5.32
N LEU A 248 46.15 -2.35 -6.51
CA LEU A 248 44.87 -2.89 -7.05
C LEU A 248 44.93 -4.39 -7.23
N THR A 249 46.05 -4.94 -7.72
CA THR A 249 46.26 -6.38 -7.91
C THR A 249 46.20 -7.13 -6.58
N VAL A 250 46.87 -6.61 -5.54
CA VAL A 250 46.87 -7.24 -4.20
C VAL A 250 45.46 -7.27 -3.64
N LEU A 251 44.73 -6.12 -3.66
CA LEU A 251 43.34 -6.07 -3.17
C LEU A 251 42.43 -6.98 -3.97
N SER A 252 42.60 -7.03 -5.30
CA SER A 252 41.81 -7.90 -6.17
C SER A 252 41.99 -9.38 -5.85
N ASN A 253 43.21 -9.81 -5.56
CA ASN A 253 43.52 -11.18 -5.18
C ASN A 253 42.89 -11.53 -3.82
N GLU A 254 42.90 -10.61 -2.87
CA GLU A 254 42.22 -10.80 -1.58
C GLU A 254 40.69 -10.90 -1.76
N VAL A 255 40.07 -10.06 -2.61
CA VAL A 255 38.64 -10.15 -2.95
C VAL A 255 38.29 -11.53 -3.50
N ARG A 256 39.15 -12.08 -4.40
CA ARG A 256 38.90 -13.38 -5.03
C ARG A 256 38.79 -14.52 -4.02
N LEU A 257 39.44 -14.42 -2.86
CA LEU A 257 39.33 -15.42 -1.79
C LEU A 257 37.92 -15.50 -1.20
N PHE A 258 37.15 -14.40 -1.26
CA PHE A 258 35.79 -14.29 -0.73
C PHE A 258 34.71 -14.28 -1.81
N MET A 259 35.05 -14.54 -3.07
CA MET A 259 34.15 -14.37 -4.20
C MET A 259 32.87 -15.22 -4.09
N ASP A 260 32.98 -16.47 -3.66
CA ASP A 260 31.81 -17.34 -3.47
C ASP A 260 30.87 -16.81 -2.35
N ASP A 261 31.44 -16.30 -1.27
CA ASP A 261 30.67 -15.68 -0.17
C ASP A 261 30.01 -14.37 -0.60
N LEU A 262 30.69 -13.58 -1.46
CA LEU A 262 30.13 -12.35 -2.02
C LEU A 262 28.98 -12.64 -2.97
N ILE A 263 29.08 -13.66 -3.83
CA ILE A 263 27.99 -14.11 -4.72
C ILE A 263 26.79 -14.60 -3.89
N LYS A 264 27.04 -15.44 -2.88
CA LYS A 264 25.97 -15.87 -1.96
C LYS A 264 25.28 -14.67 -1.29
N THR A 265 26.05 -13.71 -0.85
CA THR A 265 25.57 -12.48 -0.19
C THR A 265 24.75 -11.61 -1.14
N GLU A 266 25.16 -11.47 -2.41
CA GLU A 266 24.38 -10.77 -3.43
C GLU A 266 22.98 -11.38 -3.57
N HIS A 267 22.91 -12.71 -3.68
CA HIS A 267 21.62 -13.41 -3.75
C HIS A 267 20.75 -13.20 -2.51
N LEU A 268 21.34 -13.29 -1.31
CA LEU A 268 20.61 -13.09 -0.06
C LEU A 268 20.10 -11.63 0.08
N LEU A 269 20.94 -10.64 -0.22
CA LEU A 269 20.52 -9.24 -0.22
C LEU A 269 19.43 -8.97 -1.25
N ALA A 270 19.52 -9.59 -2.43
CA ALA A 270 18.47 -9.49 -3.45
C ALA A 270 17.16 -10.12 -2.98
N GLN A 271 17.19 -11.26 -2.30
CA GLN A 271 16.01 -11.89 -1.70
C GLN A 271 15.39 -11.02 -0.61
N ILE A 272 16.19 -10.46 0.29
CA ILE A 272 15.71 -9.55 1.33
C ILE A 272 15.05 -8.31 0.69
N ASP A 273 15.71 -7.64 -0.25
CA ASP A 273 15.13 -6.48 -0.96
C ASP A 273 13.86 -6.87 -1.73
N PHE A 274 13.80 -8.07 -2.29
CA PHE A 274 12.61 -8.59 -2.97
C PHE A 274 11.38 -8.67 -2.05
N HIS A 275 11.54 -9.14 -0.81
CA HIS A 275 10.47 -9.15 0.17
C HIS A 275 10.10 -7.74 0.63
N PHE A 276 11.07 -6.86 0.78
CA PHE A 276 10.81 -5.44 1.02
C PHE A 276 10.12 -4.76 -0.17
N ALA A 277 10.41 -5.16 -1.41
CA ALA A 277 9.69 -4.67 -2.58
C ALA A 277 8.21 -5.08 -2.56
N LYS A 278 7.89 -6.34 -2.20
CA LYS A 278 6.52 -6.80 -1.98
C LYS A 278 5.82 -6.00 -0.88
N ALA A 279 6.49 -5.74 0.23
CA ALA A 279 5.97 -4.97 1.34
C ALA A 279 5.72 -3.49 0.96
N ARG A 280 6.64 -2.84 0.26
CA ARG A 280 6.46 -1.46 -0.25
C ARG A 280 5.29 -1.38 -1.23
N TYR A 281 5.16 -2.37 -2.13
CA TYR A 281 4.02 -2.46 -3.03
C TYR A 281 2.72 -2.64 -2.26
N ALA A 282 2.68 -3.51 -1.23
CA ALA A 282 1.53 -3.70 -0.35
C ALA A 282 1.10 -2.39 0.33
N VAL A 283 2.04 -1.61 0.87
CA VAL A 283 1.77 -0.29 1.43
C VAL A 283 1.17 0.65 0.37
N LYS A 284 1.75 0.67 -0.85
CA LYS A 284 1.27 1.53 -1.95
C LYS A 284 -0.18 1.24 -2.34
N ILE A 285 -0.57 -0.03 -2.40
CA ILE A 285 -1.93 -0.44 -2.80
C ILE A 285 -2.86 -0.67 -1.60
N GLN A 286 -2.42 -0.32 -0.38
CA GLN A 286 -3.18 -0.52 0.86
C GLN A 286 -3.67 -1.97 1.00
N ALA A 287 -2.75 -2.91 0.82
CA ALA A 287 -3.01 -4.33 0.85
C ALA A 287 -2.91 -4.92 2.25
N VAL A 288 -3.70 -5.95 2.50
CA VAL A 288 -3.71 -6.75 3.73
C VAL A 288 -3.13 -8.14 3.47
N GLU A 289 -2.69 -8.79 4.53
CA GLU A 289 -2.18 -10.16 4.47
C GLU A 289 -3.32 -11.13 4.15
N PRO A 290 -3.20 -11.99 3.11
CA PRO A 290 -4.18 -13.00 2.80
C PRO A 290 -4.03 -14.23 3.69
N GLY A 291 -5.17 -14.80 4.11
CA GLY A 291 -5.24 -16.14 4.70
C GLY A 291 -5.21 -17.22 3.61
N VAL A 292 -4.40 -18.24 3.81
CA VAL A 292 -4.34 -19.43 2.95
C VAL A 292 -5.31 -20.48 3.48
N ASN A 293 -6.41 -20.72 2.75
CA ASN A 293 -7.42 -21.72 3.12
C ASN A 293 -6.92 -23.15 2.88
N ARG A 294 -7.41 -24.06 3.70
CA ARG A 294 -7.29 -25.51 3.48
C ARG A 294 -8.51 -26.09 2.76
N ASP A 295 -9.66 -25.48 2.97
CA ASP A 295 -10.88 -25.83 2.28
C ASP A 295 -10.90 -25.17 0.91
N LYS A 296 -11.45 -25.86 -0.09
CA LYS A 296 -11.53 -25.37 -1.47
C LYS A 296 -12.55 -24.22 -1.57
N SER A 297 -12.30 -23.13 -0.87
CA SER A 297 -13.14 -21.94 -0.86
C SER A 297 -12.32 -20.66 -1.02
N ILE A 298 -12.94 -19.66 -1.60
CA ILE A 298 -12.44 -18.30 -1.66
C ILE A 298 -13.47 -17.40 -1.02
N LYS A 299 -13.04 -16.54 -0.10
CA LYS A 299 -13.82 -15.44 0.44
C LYS A 299 -12.96 -14.19 0.46
N ILE A 300 -13.46 -13.12 -0.13
CA ILE A 300 -12.76 -11.84 -0.22
C ILE A 300 -13.77 -10.73 0.05
N ASP A 301 -13.49 -9.89 1.04
CA ASP A 301 -14.34 -8.78 1.43
C ASP A 301 -13.71 -7.46 0.92
N LEU A 302 -14.49 -6.62 0.25
CA LEU A 302 -14.11 -5.30 -0.27
C LEU A 302 -12.87 -5.34 -1.20
N MET A 303 -12.82 -6.29 -2.14
CA MET A 303 -11.72 -6.40 -3.11
C MET A 303 -11.66 -5.21 -4.06
N ARG A 304 -10.45 -4.71 -4.34
CA ARG A 304 -10.16 -3.64 -5.29
C ARG A 304 -9.18 -4.12 -6.34
N HIS A 305 -9.42 -3.78 -7.60
CA HIS A 305 -8.49 -4.19 -8.67
C HIS A 305 -7.12 -3.52 -8.52
N PRO A 306 -6.01 -4.28 -8.34
CA PRO A 306 -4.71 -3.71 -7.97
C PRO A 306 -4.14 -2.72 -8.99
N LEU A 307 -4.36 -2.93 -10.30
CA LEU A 307 -3.87 -2.05 -11.35
C LEU A 307 -4.69 -0.75 -11.51
N LEU A 308 -5.86 -0.64 -10.88
CA LEU A 308 -6.68 0.57 -10.93
C LEU A 308 -6.34 1.53 -9.78
N ILE A 309 -5.70 1.06 -8.72
CA ILE A 309 -5.33 1.88 -7.55
C ILE A 309 -4.37 3.01 -7.98
N GLY A 310 -4.78 4.25 -7.70
CA GLY A 310 -4.03 5.46 -8.09
C GLY A 310 -4.14 5.86 -9.56
N ARG A 311 -4.95 5.15 -10.38
CA ARG A 311 -5.21 5.51 -11.78
C ARG A 311 -6.60 6.05 -12.02
N VAL A 312 -7.56 5.70 -11.16
CA VAL A 312 -8.94 6.20 -11.20
C VAL A 312 -9.28 6.89 -9.88
N GLU A 313 -10.15 7.90 -9.94
CA GLU A 313 -10.53 8.70 -8.76
C GLU A 313 -11.30 7.88 -7.72
N LYS A 314 -12.19 6.99 -8.18
CA LYS A 314 -13.01 6.15 -7.31
C LYS A 314 -12.95 4.70 -7.78
N ILE A 315 -12.50 3.82 -6.89
CA ILE A 315 -12.50 2.36 -7.11
C ILE A 315 -13.70 1.78 -6.37
N VAL A 316 -14.43 0.89 -7.05
CA VAL A 316 -15.55 0.19 -6.43
C VAL A 316 -15.05 -1.07 -5.75
N GLU A 317 -15.41 -1.22 -4.50
CA GLU A 317 -15.08 -2.36 -3.67
C GLU A 317 -16.14 -3.44 -3.84
N ASN A 318 -15.72 -4.69 -4.01
CA ASN A 318 -16.60 -5.83 -4.25
C ASN A 318 -16.32 -6.96 -3.29
N ASP A 319 -17.40 -7.64 -2.87
CA ASP A 319 -17.32 -8.86 -2.09
C ASP A 319 -17.39 -10.08 -3.02
N PHE A 320 -16.65 -11.13 -2.69
CA PHE A 320 -16.59 -12.34 -3.50
C PHE A 320 -16.49 -13.59 -2.63
N GLU A 321 -17.34 -14.58 -2.90
CA GLU A 321 -17.31 -15.89 -2.24
C GLU A 321 -17.59 -17.01 -3.23
N ILE A 322 -16.87 -18.14 -3.14
CA ILE A 322 -17.11 -19.36 -3.92
C ILE A 322 -16.54 -20.59 -3.18
N GLY A 323 -17.08 -21.75 -3.44
CA GLY A 323 -16.50 -23.04 -3.04
C GLY A 323 -17.14 -23.71 -1.83
N LYS A 324 -17.97 -23.04 -1.05
CA LYS A 324 -18.75 -23.66 0.05
C LYS A 324 -19.98 -24.36 -0.48
N ASP A 325 -20.93 -23.59 -1.01
CA ASP A 325 -22.23 -24.08 -1.41
C ASP A 325 -22.32 -24.34 -2.91
N TYR A 326 -21.53 -23.63 -3.71
CA TYR A 326 -21.50 -23.71 -5.16
C TYR A 326 -20.07 -23.69 -5.70
N LYS A 327 -19.88 -24.18 -6.93
CA LYS A 327 -18.57 -24.32 -7.58
C LYS A 327 -18.40 -23.44 -8.81
N SER A 328 -19.50 -22.95 -9.37
CA SER A 328 -19.46 -22.14 -10.58
C SER A 328 -20.31 -20.88 -10.42
N ILE A 329 -19.75 -19.72 -10.73
CA ILE A 329 -20.45 -18.44 -10.78
C ILE A 329 -20.66 -18.05 -12.24
N ILE A 330 -21.92 -17.73 -12.58
CA ILE A 330 -22.29 -17.25 -13.92
C ILE A 330 -22.62 -15.76 -13.80
N ILE A 331 -21.72 -14.91 -14.31
CA ILE A 331 -21.90 -13.47 -14.31
C ILE A 331 -22.62 -13.05 -15.59
N THR A 332 -23.81 -12.46 -15.45
CA THR A 332 -24.59 -11.94 -16.57
C THR A 332 -24.74 -10.42 -16.51
N GLY A 333 -25.08 -9.77 -17.62
CA GLY A 333 -25.25 -8.30 -17.69
C GLY A 333 -24.54 -7.67 -18.89
N SER A 334 -24.56 -6.32 -18.98
CA SER A 334 -23.94 -5.58 -20.09
C SER A 334 -22.39 -5.70 -20.09
N ASN A 335 -21.77 -5.65 -21.29
CA ASN A 335 -20.30 -5.72 -21.43
C ASN A 335 -19.59 -4.55 -20.77
N THR A 336 -20.19 -3.38 -20.80
CA THR A 336 -19.65 -2.16 -20.19
C THR A 336 -19.67 -2.19 -18.67
N GLY A 337 -20.35 -3.18 -18.04
CA GLY A 337 -20.58 -3.23 -16.59
C GLY A 337 -19.36 -3.59 -15.74
N GLY A 338 -18.25 -4.07 -16.32
CA GLY A 338 -17.04 -4.46 -15.58
C GLY A 338 -16.96 -5.95 -15.23
N LYS A 339 -17.70 -6.84 -15.91
CA LYS A 339 -17.63 -8.30 -15.75
C LYS A 339 -16.19 -8.83 -15.86
N THR A 340 -15.50 -8.46 -16.93
CA THR A 340 -14.09 -8.80 -17.18
C THR A 340 -13.16 -8.32 -16.08
N VAL A 341 -13.40 -7.11 -15.52
CA VAL A 341 -12.61 -6.53 -14.43
C VAL A 341 -12.77 -7.35 -13.16
N ALA A 342 -14.00 -7.71 -12.79
CA ALA A 342 -14.28 -8.54 -11.62
C ALA A 342 -13.62 -9.92 -11.74
N LEU A 343 -13.76 -10.55 -12.90
CA LEU A 343 -13.14 -11.85 -13.22
C LEU A 343 -11.62 -11.80 -13.12
N LYS A 344 -10.98 -10.79 -13.77
CA LYS A 344 -9.52 -10.57 -13.69
C LYS A 344 -9.07 -10.30 -12.24
N THR A 345 -9.83 -9.56 -11.46
CA THR A 345 -9.47 -9.24 -10.07
C THR A 345 -9.34 -10.50 -9.23
N VAL A 346 -10.30 -11.42 -9.30
CA VAL A 346 -10.24 -12.69 -8.56
C VAL A 346 -9.04 -13.53 -9.01
N GLY A 347 -8.84 -13.67 -10.32
CA GLY A 347 -7.68 -14.40 -10.86
C GLY A 347 -6.34 -13.82 -10.41
N LEU A 348 -6.20 -12.49 -10.45
CA LEU A 348 -5.01 -11.79 -9.95
C LEU A 348 -4.79 -11.99 -8.46
N PHE A 349 -5.86 -11.98 -7.64
CA PHE A 349 -5.77 -12.19 -6.20
C PHE A 349 -5.20 -13.57 -5.87
N ILE A 350 -5.65 -14.62 -6.58
CA ILE A 350 -5.12 -15.98 -6.41
C ILE A 350 -3.61 -16.00 -6.78
N LEU A 351 -3.24 -15.41 -7.93
CA LEU A 351 -1.84 -15.39 -8.39
C LEU A 351 -0.95 -14.57 -7.44
N MET A 352 -1.41 -13.41 -6.97
CA MET A 352 -0.69 -12.55 -6.02
C MET A 352 -0.47 -13.28 -4.69
N MET A 353 -1.52 -13.89 -4.11
CA MET A 353 -1.42 -14.68 -2.89
C MET A 353 -0.42 -15.83 -3.05
N LYS A 354 -0.52 -16.60 -4.16
CA LYS A 354 0.43 -17.68 -4.49
C LYS A 354 1.86 -17.20 -4.67
N SER A 355 2.08 -15.92 -4.87
CA SER A 355 3.40 -15.28 -4.99
C SER A 355 3.88 -14.64 -3.69
N GLY A 356 3.15 -14.85 -2.59
CA GLY A 356 3.45 -14.26 -1.29
C GLY A 356 3.27 -12.74 -1.24
N MET A 357 2.39 -12.20 -2.08
CA MET A 357 2.01 -10.78 -2.10
C MET A 357 0.74 -10.56 -1.28
N PHE A 358 0.61 -9.38 -0.70
CA PHE A 358 -0.59 -8.94 -0.01
C PHE A 358 -1.65 -8.45 -0.99
N LEU A 359 -2.92 -8.43 -0.56
CA LEU A 359 -4.08 -8.18 -1.41
C LEU A 359 -4.82 -6.89 -1.04
N PRO A 360 -5.20 -6.06 -2.01
CA PRO A 360 -5.91 -4.79 -1.76
C PRO A 360 -7.40 -5.03 -1.48
N CYS A 361 -7.72 -5.50 -0.28
CA CYS A 361 -9.06 -5.80 0.21
C CYS A 361 -9.16 -5.53 1.71
N ALA A 362 -10.32 -5.72 2.33
CA ALA A 362 -10.47 -5.66 3.79
C ALA A 362 -10.02 -6.97 4.44
N GLU A 363 -10.46 -8.12 3.88
CA GLU A 363 -10.07 -9.45 4.34
C GLU A 363 -10.09 -10.42 3.15
N ALA A 364 -9.18 -11.39 3.13
CA ALA A 364 -9.15 -12.43 2.09
C ALA A 364 -8.73 -13.77 2.67
N HIS A 365 -9.49 -14.80 2.36
CA HIS A 365 -9.18 -16.20 2.63
C HIS A 365 -9.31 -16.98 1.32
N ILE A 366 -8.20 -17.48 0.80
CA ILE A 366 -8.13 -18.05 -0.55
C ILE A 366 -7.50 -19.43 -0.53
N TYR A 367 -8.15 -20.41 -1.16
CA TYR A 367 -7.54 -21.71 -1.42
C TYR A 367 -6.46 -21.59 -2.51
N PRO A 368 -5.26 -22.16 -2.33
CA PRO A 368 -4.13 -22.03 -3.25
C PRO A 368 -4.23 -23.02 -4.43
N PHE A 369 -5.26 -22.89 -5.26
CA PHE A 369 -5.46 -23.75 -6.42
C PHE A 369 -4.14 -24.00 -7.18
N GLU A 370 -3.91 -25.22 -7.59
CA GLU A 370 -2.68 -25.57 -8.30
C GLU A 370 -2.64 -24.88 -9.67
N LYS A 371 -3.75 -24.95 -10.41
CA LYS A 371 -3.89 -24.41 -11.77
C LYS A 371 -4.91 -23.25 -11.79
N ILE A 372 -4.50 -22.13 -12.35
CA ILE A 372 -5.38 -21.01 -12.66
C ILE A 372 -5.40 -20.88 -14.17
N LEU A 373 -6.55 -21.18 -14.77
CA LEU A 373 -6.73 -21.22 -16.22
C LEU A 373 -7.71 -20.12 -16.62
N ALA A 374 -7.31 -19.31 -17.60
CA ALA A 374 -8.11 -18.18 -18.03
C ALA A 374 -8.19 -18.12 -19.55
N ASP A 375 -9.41 -17.92 -20.05
CA ASP A 375 -9.69 -17.51 -21.42
C ASP A 375 -10.40 -16.15 -21.35
N ILE A 376 -9.60 -15.06 -21.46
CA ILE A 376 -10.04 -13.68 -21.30
C ILE A 376 -9.35 -12.84 -22.36
N GLY A 377 -10.11 -12.04 -23.07
CA GLY A 377 -9.59 -11.05 -23.99
C GLY A 377 -10.34 -11.02 -25.31
N ASP A 378 -10.56 -9.80 -25.82
CA ASP A 378 -11.00 -9.55 -27.19
C ASP A 378 -9.78 -9.67 -28.10
N GLU A 379 -9.67 -10.74 -28.86
CA GLU A 379 -8.81 -10.77 -30.05
C GLU A 379 -9.44 -9.92 -31.18
N GLN A 380 -9.76 -8.65 -30.90
CA GLN A 380 -10.15 -7.66 -31.91
C GLN A 380 -8.93 -7.20 -32.72
N SER A 381 -8.16 -8.11 -33.25
CA SER A 381 -7.27 -7.78 -34.34
C SER A 381 -8.08 -7.86 -35.64
N ILE A 382 -8.19 -6.73 -36.32
CA ILE A 382 -8.95 -6.49 -37.57
C ILE A 382 -8.62 -7.50 -38.70
N LEU A 383 -7.60 -8.33 -38.55
CA LEU A 383 -7.12 -9.29 -39.53
C LEU A 383 -7.62 -10.73 -39.35
N GLN A 384 -8.43 -11.05 -38.30
CA GLN A 384 -8.78 -12.45 -37.97
C GLN A 384 -10.27 -12.70 -37.66
N ASN A 385 -11.20 -12.01 -38.32
CA ASN A 385 -12.66 -12.10 -38.05
C ASN A 385 -13.33 -13.48 -38.30
N LEU A 386 -12.62 -14.51 -38.70
CA LEU A 386 -13.13 -15.90 -38.80
C LEU A 386 -12.52 -16.83 -37.74
N SER A 387 -11.66 -16.33 -36.86
CA SER A 387 -10.89 -17.15 -35.92
C SER A 387 -11.23 -16.93 -34.42
N THR A 388 -12.02 -15.92 -34.04
CA THR A 388 -12.27 -15.62 -32.63
C THR A 388 -13.00 -16.74 -31.89
N PHE A 389 -14.14 -17.23 -32.42
CA PHE A 389 -14.86 -18.37 -31.82
C PHE A 389 -14.00 -19.63 -31.78
N SER A 390 -13.30 -19.93 -32.90
CA SER A 390 -12.45 -21.14 -32.98
C SER A 390 -11.26 -21.07 -32.03
N SER A 391 -10.62 -19.92 -31.86
CA SER A 391 -9.49 -19.76 -30.93
C SER A 391 -9.93 -19.85 -29.47
N HIS A 392 -11.03 -19.19 -29.09
CA HIS A 392 -11.62 -19.33 -27.77
C HIS A 392 -12.03 -20.78 -27.48
N MET A 393 -12.70 -21.43 -28.46
CA MET A 393 -13.11 -22.82 -28.28
C MET A 393 -11.90 -23.77 -28.14
N THR A 394 -10.83 -23.56 -28.88
CA THR A 394 -9.58 -24.33 -28.71
C THR A 394 -9.04 -24.16 -27.30
N ASN A 395 -8.96 -22.93 -26.79
CA ASN A 395 -8.51 -22.69 -25.42
C ASN A 395 -9.45 -23.34 -24.37
N VAL A 396 -10.77 -23.30 -24.59
CA VAL A 396 -11.75 -23.94 -23.69
C VAL A 396 -11.60 -25.47 -23.73
N ILE A 397 -11.33 -26.07 -24.89
CA ILE A 397 -11.05 -27.52 -25.02
C ILE A 397 -9.76 -27.86 -24.24
N ASP A 398 -8.69 -27.11 -24.43
CA ASP A 398 -7.44 -27.28 -23.67
C ASP A 398 -7.66 -27.17 -22.16
N ILE A 399 -8.48 -26.19 -21.73
CA ILE A 399 -8.89 -26.02 -20.32
C ILE A 399 -9.63 -27.27 -19.83
N LEU A 400 -10.62 -27.73 -20.57
CA LEU A 400 -11.39 -28.92 -20.25
C LEU A 400 -10.53 -30.18 -20.14
N GLU A 401 -9.53 -30.34 -20.95
CA GLU A 401 -8.65 -31.52 -20.91
C GLU A 401 -7.85 -31.60 -19.61
N ILE A 402 -7.32 -30.47 -19.11
CA ILE A 402 -6.42 -30.41 -17.97
C ILE A 402 -7.08 -30.03 -16.64
N ALA A 403 -8.35 -29.58 -16.69
CA ALA A 403 -9.09 -29.19 -15.50
C ALA A 403 -9.39 -30.38 -14.57
N ASP A 404 -9.22 -30.15 -13.29
CA ASP A 404 -9.46 -31.10 -12.19
C ASP A 404 -9.91 -30.34 -10.93
N SER A 405 -10.01 -31.04 -9.81
CA SER A 405 -10.45 -30.47 -8.53
C SER A 405 -9.48 -29.43 -7.92
N GLU A 406 -8.26 -29.31 -8.46
CA GLU A 406 -7.24 -28.33 -8.06
C GLU A 406 -7.15 -27.15 -9.06
N THR A 407 -8.18 -27.01 -9.90
CA THR A 407 -8.21 -26.01 -10.97
C THR A 407 -9.24 -24.93 -10.68
N PHE A 408 -8.84 -23.67 -10.88
CA PHE A 408 -9.72 -22.51 -10.91
C PHE A 408 -9.79 -21.97 -12.34
N VAL A 409 -10.99 -21.89 -12.91
CA VAL A 409 -11.23 -21.55 -14.31
C VAL A 409 -11.93 -20.20 -14.44
N LEU A 410 -11.45 -19.36 -15.34
CA LEU A 410 -11.94 -18.00 -15.60
C LEU A 410 -12.20 -17.85 -17.10
N ILE A 411 -13.46 -17.77 -17.52
CA ILE A 411 -13.80 -17.62 -18.93
C ILE A 411 -14.65 -16.38 -19.13
N ASP A 412 -14.20 -15.49 -19.98
CA ASP A 412 -14.95 -14.31 -20.37
C ASP A 412 -15.71 -14.59 -21.68
N GLU A 413 -16.99 -14.21 -21.70
CA GLU A 413 -17.88 -14.37 -22.87
C GLU A 413 -17.93 -15.80 -23.44
N LEU A 414 -18.17 -16.81 -22.58
CA LEU A 414 -18.17 -18.21 -22.95
C LEU A 414 -19.11 -18.46 -24.17
N CYS A 415 -18.55 -19.06 -25.21
CA CYS A 415 -19.19 -19.39 -26.47
C CYS A 415 -19.72 -18.18 -27.28
N ALA A 416 -19.26 -16.95 -27.03
CA ALA A 416 -19.65 -15.81 -27.87
C ALA A 416 -19.18 -15.97 -29.33
N GLY A 417 -19.93 -15.37 -30.25
CA GLY A 417 -19.55 -15.34 -31.68
C GLY A 417 -20.12 -16.49 -32.56
N THR A 418 -21.07 -17.28 -32.03
CA THR A 418 -21.84 -18.27 -32.79
C THR A 418 -23.36 -18.02 -32.71
N ASP A 419 -24.17 -18.89 -33.28
CA ASP A 419 -25.62 -18.82 -33.11
C ASP A 419 -25.99 -18.84 -31.61
N PRO A 420 -26.88 -17.94 -31.16
CA PRO A 420 -27.19 -17.81 -29.73
C PRO A 420 -27.74 -19.08 -29.09
N GLN A 421 -28.55 -19.86 -29.80
CA GLN A 421 -29.14 -21.11 -29.29
C GLN A 421 -28.09 -22.22 -29.18
N GLU A 422 -27.26 -22.38 -30.22
CA GLU A 422 -26.15 -23.35 -30.21
C GLU A 422 -25.10 -22.96 -29.15
N GLY A 423 -24.76 -21.68 -29.04
CA GLY A 423 -23.82 -21.14 -28.04
C GLY A 423 -24.28 -21.39 -26.62
N ALA A 424 -25.57 -21.14 -26.31
CA ALA A 424 -26.13 -21.38 -24.99
C ALA A 424 -26.10 -22.86 -24.57
N VAL A 425 -26.49 -23.78 -25.48
CA VAL A 425 -26.45 -25.24 -25.25
C VAL A 425 -24.99 -25.71 -25.03
N LEU A 426 -24.08 -25.27 -25.87
CA LEU A 426 -22.66 -25.62 -25.75
C LEU A 426 -22.07 -25.11 -24.44
N ALA A 427 -22.36 -23.85 -24.04
CA ALA A 427 -21.90 -23.28 -22.81
C ALA A 427 -22.45 -24.04 -21.56
N GLU A 428 -23.71 -24.48 -21.61
CA GLU A 428 -24.30 -25.31 -20.54
C GLU A 428 -23.57 -26.65 -20.40
N VAL A 429 -23.24 -27.33 -21.53
CA VAL A 429 -22.51 -28.61 -21.51
C VAL A 429 -21.11 -28.42 -20.95
N ILE A 430 -20.39 -27.35 -21.32
CA ILE A 430 -19.06 -27.03 -20.86
C ILE A 430 -19.09 -26.79 -19.33
N LEU A 431 -20.04 -25.98 -18.85
CA LEU A 431 -20.21 -25.68 -17.42
C LEU A 431 -20.48 -26.94 -16.59
N LYS A 432 -21.36 -27.80 -17.03
CA LYS A 432 -21.66 -29.10 -16.37
C LYS A 432 -20.44 -30.02 -16.36
N GLU A 433 -19.63 -30.03 -17.42
CA GLU A 433 -18.40 -30.85 -17.45
C GLU A 433 -17.35 -30.30 -16.49
N LEU A 434 -17.17 -28.98 -16.36
CA LEU A 434 -16.28 -28.35 -15.35
C LEU A 434 -16.70 -28.75 -13.93
N VAL A 435 -17.99 -28.66 -13.60
CA VAL A 435 -18.53 -29.07 -12.30
C VAL A 435 -18.31 -30.56 -12.05
N LYS A 436 -18.53 -31.40 -13.03
CA LYS A 436 -18.27 -32.85 -12.95
C LYS A 436 -16.80 -33.17 -12.68
N LYS A 437 -15.88 -32.39 -13.22
CA LYS A 437 -14.44 -32.46 -12.93
C LYS A 437 -14.07 -31.84 -11.58
N GLN A 438 -15.06 -31.33 -10.83
CA GLN A 438 -14.89 -30.66 -9.54
C GLN A 438 -14.04 -29.37 -9.61
N ALA A 439 -13.82 -28.80 -10.79
CA ALA A 439 -13.18 -27.52 -10.97
C ALA A 439 -14.10 -26.39 -10.49
N GLN A 440 -13.50 -25.33 -9.92
CA GLN A 440 -14.24 -24.11 -9.63
C GLN A 440 -14.12 -23.13 -10.79
N SER A 441 -15.19 -22.37 -11.06
CA SER A 441 -15.19 -21.49 -12.22
C SER A 441 -15.95 -20.19 -12.03
N ILE A 442 -15.49 -19.14 -12.68
CA ILE A 442 -16.21 -17.89 -12.92
C ILE A 442 -16.33 -17.71 -14.42
N ILE A 443 -17.55 -17.56 -14.87
CA ILE A 443 -17.85 -17.46 -16.31
C ILE A 443 -18.68 -16.21 -16.55
N THR A 444 -18.35 -15.43 -17.55
CA THR A 444 -19.23 -14.37 -18.01
C THR A 444 -19.96 -14.81 -19.29
N THR A 445 -21.17 -14.36 -19.46
CA THR A 445 -21.97 -14.71 -20.65
C THR A 445 -23.08 -13.69 -20.92
N HIS A 446 -23.58 -13.71 -22.17
CA HIS A 446 -24.78 -12.98 -22.58
C HIS A 446 -26.00 -13.86 -22.68
N TYR A 447 -25.85 -15.19 -22.56
CA TYR A 447 -26.95 -16.14 -22.73
C TYR A 447 -27.87 -16.14 -21.53
N GLY A 448 -29.13 -15.71 -21.74
CA GLY A 448 -30.14 -15.64 -20.70
C GLY A 448 -30.55 -17.00 -20.14
N GLU A 449 -30.46 -18.03 -20.97
CA GLU A 449 -30.84 -19.42 -20.68
C GLU A 449 -29.99 -20.00 -19.53
N LEU A 450 -28.70 -19.64 -19.46
CA LEU A 450 -27.78 -20.13 -18.43
C LEU A 450 -28.15 -19.66 -17.02
N LYS A 451 -28.97 -18.60 -16.89
CA LYS A 451 -29.47 -18.13 -15.58
C LYS A 451 -30.35 -19.18 -14.89
N THR A 452 -30.96 -20.08 -15.63
CA THR A 452 -31.81 -21.15 -15.09
C THR A 452 -31.01 -22.24 -14.38
N LEU A 453 -29.72 -22.36 -14.63
CA LEU A 453 -28.87 -23.38 -14.02
C LEU A 453 -28.83 -23.29 -12.49
N GLU A 454 -28.84 -22.10 -11.89
CA GLU A 454 -28.89 -21.92 -10.42
C GLU A 454 -30.12 -22.59 -9.80
N TYR A 455 -31.24 -22.63 -10.52
CA TYR A 455 -32.50 -23.20 -10.02
C TYR A 455 -32.62 -24.71 -10.23
N THR A 456 -31.79 -25.25 -11.14
CA THR A 456 -31.83 -26.68 -11.51
C THR A 456 -30.69 -27.50 -10.91
N ASP A 457 -29.57 -26.82 -10.57
CA ASP A 457 -28.36 -27.47 -10.08
C ASP A 457 -27.69 -26.58 -9.00
N PRO A 458 -27.57 -27.05 -7.74
CA PRO A 458 -27.04 -26.26 -6.62
C PRO A 458 -25.56 -25.86 -6.77
N TYR A 459 -24.83 -26.47 -7.69
CA TYR A 459 -23.42 -26.12 -7.92
C TYR A 459 -23.22 -24.81 -8.67
N PHE A 460 -24.29 -24.21 -9.22
CA PHE A 460 -24.24 -22.95 -9.93
C PHE A 460 -24.81 -21.81 -9.12
N LYS A 461 -24.23 -20.63 -9.25
CA LYS A 461 -24.69 -19.39 -8.66
C LYS A 461 -24.68 -18.28 -9.71
N ASN A 462 -25.78 -17.54 -9.82
CA ASN A 462 -25.84 -16.37 -10.68
C ASN A 462 -25.14 -15.18 -10.00
N ALA A 463 -24.58 -14.30 -10.81
CA ALA A 463 -24.13 -13.00 -10.40
C ALA A 463 -24.39 -11.97 -11.51
N SER A 464 -24.40 -10.71 -11.12
CA SER A 464 -24.51 -9.59 -12.05
C SER A 464 -23.60 -8.46 -11.69
N VAL A 465 -23.30 -7.60 -12.65
CA VAL A 465 -22.70 -6.30 -12.39
C VAL A 465 -23.80 -5.26 -12.44
N GLU A 466 -23.90 -4.46 -11.39
CA GLU A 466 -24.91 -3.41 -11.26
C GLU A 466 -24.69 -2.35 -12.33
N PHE A 467 -25.79 -1.87 -12.90
CA PHE A 467 -25.81 -0.82 -13.90
C PHE A 467 -26.82 0.25 -13.49
N ASP A 468 -26.37 1.47 -13.40
CA ASP A 468 -27.25 2.61 -13.09
C ASP A 468 -27.98 3.03 -14.37
N VAL A 469 -29.29 2.83 -14.36
CA VAL A 469 -30.17 3.14 -15.50
C VAL A 469 -30.42 4.65 -15.64
N GLU A 470 -30.30 5.42 -14.54
CA GLU A 470 -30.53 6.86 -14.56
C GLU A 470 -29.32 7.59 -15.16
N SER A 471 -28.13 7.27 -14.70
CA SER A 471 -26.86 7.86 -15.21
C SER A 471 -26.35 7.19 -16.49
N LEU A 472 -26.97 6.08 -16.95
CA LEU A 472 -26.52 5.23 -18.05
C LEU A 472 -25.05 4.77 -17.91
N SER A 473 -24.60 4.58 -16.68
CA SER A 473 -23.22 4.24 -16.38
C SER A 473 -23.10 2.95 -15.55
N PRO A 474 -22.03 2.18 -15.75
CA PRO A 474 -21.77 1.04 -14.90
C PRO A 474 -21.37 1.50 -13.50
N THR A 475 -21.92 0.86 -12.48
CA THR A 475 -21.47 1.08 -11.08
C THR A 475 -20.27 0.23 -10.75
N TYR A 476 -19.92 -0.78 -11.56
CA TYR A 476 -18.87 -1.78 -11.33
C TYR A 476 -19.07 -2.64 -10.06
N LYS A 477 -20.26 -2.58 -9.45
CA LYS A 477 -20.58 -3.38 -8.26
C LYS A 477 -21.02 -4.79 -8.67
N LEU A 478 -20.30 -5.81 -8.18
CA LEU A 478 -20.66 -7.22 -8.35
C LEU A 478 -21.71 -7.63 -7.30
N ILE A 479 -22.79 -8.23 -7.74
CA ILE A 479 -23.86 -8.74 -6.89
C ILE A 479 -23.98 -10.24 -7.15
N ILE A 480 -23.63 -11.06 -6.16
CA ILE A 480 -23.75 -12.52 -6.22
C ILE A 480 -25.17 -12.92 -5.76
N GLY A 481 -25.77 -13.92 -6.43
CA GLY A 481 -27.12 -14.40 -6.16
C GLY A 481 -28.21 -13.71 -6.98
N ILE A 482 -27.89 -12.62 -7.67
CA ILE A 482 -28.85 -11.89 -8.52
C ILE A 482 -28.34 -11.92 -9.96
N PRO A 483 -29.07 -12.56 -10.90
CA PRO A 483 -28.68 -12.51 -12.31
C PRO A 483 -28.97 -11.14 -12.92
N GLY A 484 -28.14 -10.70 -13.86
CA GLY A 484 -28.26 -9.40 -14.50
C GLY A 484 -29.52 -9.27 -15.38
N LEU A 485 -30.16 -8.10 -15.32
CA LEU A 485 -31.22 -7.73 -16.24
C LEU A 485 -30.60 -7.20 -17.55
N SER A 486 -31.27 -7.50 -18.67
CA SER A 486 -30.92 -6.90 -19.97
C SER A 486 -31.55 -5.50 -20.05
N ASN A 487 -30.76 -4.47 -19.92
CA ASN A 487 -31.25 -3.07 -19.88
C ASN A 487 -31.25 -2.39 -21.27
N ALA A 488 -31.05 -3.14 -22.36
CA ALA A 488 -30.91 -2.57 -23.70
C ALA A 488 -32.08 -1.66 -24.12
N ILE A 489 -33.32 -2.06 -23.83
CA ILE A 489 -34.51 -1.24 -24.16
C ILE A 489 -34.57 0.02 -23.29
N SER A 490 -34.25 -0.08 -21.99
CA SER A 490 -34.19 1.09 -21.09
C SER A 490 -33.10 2.07 -21.48
N ILE A 491 -31.92 1.56 -21.86
CA ILE A 491 -30.80 2.37 -22.38
C ILE A 491 -31.23 3.08 -23.69
N ALA A 492 -31.86 2.36 -24.63
CA ALA A 492 -32.35 2.94 -25.87
C ALA A 492 -33.41 4.04 -25.63
N SER A 493 -34.30 3.84 -24.67
CA SER A 493 -35.28 4.84 -24.24
C SER A 493 -34.60 6.12 -23.73
N ASN A 494 -33.64 5.99 -22.83
CA ASN A 494 -32.92 7.13 -22.26
C ASN A 494 -32.00 7.83 -23.29
N LEU A 495 -31.55 7.12 -24.31
CA LEU A 495 -30.80 7.71 -25.43
C LEU A 495 -31.69 8.43 -26.46
N GLY A 496 -33.02 8.45 -26.26
CA GLY A 496 -33.95 9.20 -27.07
C GLY A 496 -34.74 8.39 -28.11
N MET A 497 -34.79 7.05 -27.97
CA MET A 497 -35.69 6.21 -28.78
C MET A 497 -37.14 6.62 -28.47
N SER A 498 -38.00 6.77 -29.50
CA SER A 498 -39.37 7.15 -29.29
C SER A 498 -40.17 6.15 -28.43
N ASP A 499 -41.06 6.64 -27.58
CA ASP A 499 -41.87 5.82 -26.68
C ASP A 499 -42.67 4.74 -27.40
N ASP A 500 -43.14 4.99 -28.64
CA ASP A 500 -43.82 4.03 -29.49
C ASP A 500 -42.90 2.84 -29.87
N MET A 501 -41.65 3.13 -30.21
CA MET A 501 -40.66 2.06 -30.52
C MET A 501 -40.26 1.29 -29.28
N VAL A 502 -40.10 1.97 -28.17
CA VAL A 502 -39.79 1.33 -26.85
C VAL A 502 -40.93 0.42 -26.43
N TRP A 503 -42.18 0.88 -26.58
CA TRP A 503 -43.37 0.10 -26.26
C TRP A 503 -43.48 -1.15 -27.14
N LYS A 504 -43.33 -1.02 -28.48
CA LYS A 504 -43.31 -2.14 -29.41
C LYS A 504 -42.21 -3.13 -29.11
N ALA A 505 -41.00 -2.67 -28.79
CA ALA A 505 -39.90 -3.56 -28.41
C ALA A 505 -40.20 -4.34 -27.14
N LYS A 506 -40.82 -3.72 -26.13
CA LYS A 506 -41.26 -4.41 -24.90
C LYS A 506 -42.35 -5.43 -25.18
N GLU A 507 -43.33 -5.11 -26.02
CA GLU A 507 -44.44 -6.01 -26.40
C GLU A 507 -43.90 -7.26 -27.15
N LEU A 508 -43.00 -7.06 -28.12
CA LEU A 508 -42.37 -8.16 -28.85
C LEU A 508 -41.52 -9.03 -27.91
N LEU A 509 -40.83 -8.44 -26.95
CA LEU A 509 -40.01 -9.18 -25.96
C LEU A 509 -40.91 -10.06 -25.07
N ILE A 510 -42.08 -9.56 -24.66
CA ILE A 510 -43.04 -10.32 -23.84
C ILE A 510 -43.64 -11.51 -24.63
N THR A 511 -43.94 -11.30 -25.92
CA THR A 511 -44.52 -12.33 -26.77
C THR A 511 -43.56 -13.44 -27.16
N GLN A 512 -42.25 -13.18 -27.16
CA GLN A 512 -41.19 -14.16 -27.48
C GLN A 512 -40.61 -14.90 -26.27
N ARG A 513 -40.93 -14.46 -25.03
CA ARG A 513 -40.41 -15.08 -23.81
C ARG A 513 -41.22 -16.31 -23.39
N ASP A 514 -40.49 -17.41 -23.11
CA ASP A 514 -41.07 -18.57 -22.45
C ASP A 514 -41.52 -18.24 -21.01
N THR A 515 -42.56 -18.95 -20.54
CA THR A 515 -43.17 -18.75 -19.20
C THR A 515 -42.15 -18.83 -18.05
N SER A 516 -41.10 -19.62 -18.21
CA SER A 516 -39.98 -19.76 -17.26
C SER A 516 -39.17 -18.47 -17.08
N SER A 517 -38.91 -17.75 -18.16
CA SER A 517 -38.16 -16.47 -18.13
C SER A 517 -38.94 -15.39 -17.35
N ILE A 518 -40.28 -15.36 -17.43
CA ILE A 518 -41.14 -14.42 -16.72
C ILE A 518 -41.11 -14.69 -15.21
N VAL A 519 -41.12 -15.98 -14.82
CA VAL A 519 -41.05 -16.36 -13.40
C VAL A 519 -39.69 -15.99 -12.80
N VAL A 520 -38.59 -16.23 -13.51
CA VAL A 520 -37.27 -15.85 -13.08
C VAL A 520 -37.14 -14.34 -12.90
N GLU A 521 -37.69 -13.52 -13.81
CA GLU A 521 -37.66 -12.06 -13.73
C GLU A 521 -38.44 -11.53 -12.52
N ARG A 522 -39.62 -12.12 -12.19
CA ARG A 522 -40.37 -11.78 -10.99
C ARG A 522 -39.67 -12.18 -9.70
N LEU A 523 -39.01 -13.33 -9.68
CA LEU A 523 -38.17 -13.75 -8.55
C LEU A 523 -37.01 -12.78 -8.34
N GLN A 524 -36.39 -12.34 -9.42
CA GLN A 524 -35.30 -11.34 -9.39
C GLN A 524 -35.76 -10.00 -8.80
N ASP A 525 -36.89 -9.47 -9.29
CA ASP A 525 -37.44 -8.20 -8.79
C ASP A 525 -37.75 -8.28 -7.30
N THR A 526 -38.35 -9.44 -6.88
CA THR A 526 -38.64 -9.70 -5.46
C THR A 526 -37.35 -9.80 -4.62
N GLN A 527 -36.32 -10.49 -5.12
CA GLN A 527 -35.06 -10.66 -4.41
C GLN A 527 -34.29 -9.34 -4.30
N GLN A 528 -34.27 -8.54 -5.37
CA GLN A 528 -33.64 -7.21 -5.34
C GLN A 528 -34.33 -6.26 -4.35
N ARG A 529 -35.66 -6.31 -4.26
CA ARG A 529 -36.44 -5.55 -3.24
C ARG A 529 -36.15 -6.03 -1.83
N LEU A 530 -36.00 -7.33 -1.63
CA LEU A 530 -35.65 -7.91 -0.33
C LEU A 530 -34.23 -7.46 0.09
N ASP A 531 -33.25 -7.49 -0.81
CA ASP A 531 -31.88 -7.07 -0.51
C ASP A 531 -31.79 -5.57 -0.22
N THR A 532 -32.57 -4.75 -0.94
CA THR A 532 -32.64 -3.30 -0.67
C THR A 532 -33.23 -3.05 0.72
N ASN A 533 -34.34 -3.74 1.05
CA ASN A 533 -34.96 -3.64 2.35
C ASN A 533 -34.07 -4.17 3.49
N LEU A 534 -33.30 -5.23 3.24
CA LEU A 534 -32.33 -5.77 4.19
C LEU A 534 -31.21 -4.76 4.48
N LYS A 535 -30.62 -4.16 3.45
CA LYS A 535 -29.61 -3.10 3.63
C LYS A 535 -30.15 -1.88 4.36
N GLU A 536 -31.39 -1.44 4.04
CA GLU A 536 -32.04 -0.37 4.79
C GLU A 536 -32.33 -0.75 6.25
N ALA A 537 -32.67 -1.99 6.51
CA ALA A 537 -32.88 -2.49 7.88
C ALA A 537 -31.56 -2.57 8.66
N GLU A 538 -30.47 -2.99 8.01
CA GLU A 538 -29.14 -3.05 8.63
C GLU A 538 -28.60 -1.64 8.94
N THR A 539 -28.76 -0.68 8.02
CA THR A 539 -28.37 0.72 8.28
C THR A 539 -29.17 1.32 9.44
N ARG A 540 -30.49 1.11 9.46
CA ARG A 540 -31.36 1.56 10.57
C ARG A 540 -31.01 0.89 11.90
N ASN A 541 -30.63 -0.38 11.89
CA ASN A 541 -30.20 -1.09 13.09
C ASN A 541 -28.84 -0.53 13.60
N ALA A 542 -27.89 -0.25 12.70
CA ALA A 542 -26.62 0.37 13.07
C ALA A 542 -26.82 1.77 13.66
N GLU A 543 -27.67 2.60 13.04
CA GLU A 543 -28.05 3.92 13.57
C GLU A 543 -28.74 3.81 14.95
N ALA A 544 -29.65 2.83 15.11
CA ALA A 544 -30.32 2.58 16.37
C ALA A 544 -29.35 2.14 17.47
N ASP A 545 -28.37 1.32 17.16
CA ASP A 545 -27.33 0.88 18.10
C ASP A 545 -26.39 2.01 18.51
N GLU A 546 -26.00 2.89 17.57
CA GLU A 546 -25.23 4.10 17.89
C GLU A 546 -26.03 5.05 18.80
N LEU A 547 -27.30 5.28 18.47
CA LEU A 547 -28.19 6.13 19.24
C LEU A 547 -28.40 5.55 20.65
N LYS A 548 -28.55 4.23 20.78
CA LYS A 548 -28.67 3.54 22.08
C LYS A 548 -27.41 3.71 22.91
N LYS A 549 -26.22 3.55 22.35
CA LYS A 549 -24.93 3.79 23.03
C LYS A 549 -24.80 5.23 23.50
N HIS A 550 -25.27 6.18 22.67
CA HIS A 550 -25.26 7.60 23.03
C HIS A 550 -26.16 7.88 24.25
N TYR A 551 -27.41 7.38 24.22
CA TYR A 551 -28.33 7.55 25.34
C TYR A 551 -27.88 6.83 26.62
N GLU A 552 -27.30 5.64 26.52
CA GLU A 552 -26.71 4.94 27.66
C GLU A 552 -25.57 5.74 28.30
N LYS A 553 -24.77 6.43 27.50
CA LYS A 553 -23.71 7.31 27.98
C LYS A 553 -24.28 8.54 28.70
N GLU A 554 -25.24 9.23 28.09
CA GLU A 554 -25.94 10.37 28.71
C GLU A 554 -26.62 9.97 30.03
N LEU A 555 -27.30 8.83 30.03
CA LEU A 555 -27.96 8.32 31.24
C LEU A 555 -26.96 8.07 32.37
N ASN A 556 -25.79 7.52 32.04
CA ASN A 556 -24.74 7.28 33.04
C ASN A 556 -24.10 8.58 33.53
N GLU A 557 -23.95 9.57 32.67
CA GLU A 557 -23.48 10.91 33.07
C GLU A 557 -24.48 11.60 34.01
N HIS A 558 -25.75 11.61 33.65
CA HIS A 558 -26.82 12.13 34.52
C HIS A 558 -26.92 11.41 35.88
N LYS A 559 -26.78 10.08 35.90
CA LYS A 559 -26.71 9.33 37.16
C LYS A 559 -25.51 9.71 38.01
N LYS A 560 -24.36 9.98 37.42
CA LYS A 560 -23.16 10.44 38.10
C LYS A 560 -23.35 11.85 38.67
N GLU A 561 -23.93 12.77 37.90
CA GLU A 561 -24.22 14.15 38.35
C GLU A 561 -25.24 14.16 39.49
N LYS A 562 -26.33 13.40 39.35
CA LYS A 562 -27.32 13.27 40.41
C LYS A 562 -26.73 12.69 41.69
N LYS A 563 -25.80 11.72 41.58
CA LYS A 563 -25.13 11.14 42.76
C LYS A 563 -24.15 12.16 43.41
N LYS A 564 -23.47 13.00 42.59
CA LYS A 564 -22.64 14.09 43.09
C LYS A 564 -23.47 15.16 43.82
N SER A 565 -24.59 15.58 43.22
CA SER A 565 -25.49 16.57 43.81
C SER A 565 -26.07 16.08 45.13
N LEU A 566 -26.55 14.83 45.19
CA LEU A 566 -27.04 14.19 46.41
C LEU A 566 -25.96 14.11 47.50
N LYS A 567 -24.70 13.84 47.13
CA LYS A 567 -23.60 13.81 48.10
C LYS A 567 -23.33 15.20 48.68
N ILE A 568 -23.30 16.23 47.83
CA ILE A 568 -23.09 17.62 48.26
C ILE A 568 -24.21 18.07 49.22
N ILE A 569 -25.47 17.73 48.90
CA ILE A 569 -26.62 18.03 49.76
C ILE A 569 -26.51 17.30 51.11
N LYS A 570 -26.13 16.04 51.11
CA LYS A 570 -25.93 15.24 52.31
C LYS A 570 -24.82 15.80 53.20
N ASP A 571 -23.66 16.10 52.63
CA ASP A 571 -22.50 16.63 53.35
C ASP A 571 -22.84 18.01 53.98
N ARG A 572 -23.60 18.85 53.24
CA ARG A 572 -24.10 20.14 53.76
C ARG A 572 -25.06 19.97 54.94
N PHE A 573 -25.99 19.01 54.81
CA PHE A 573 -26.99 18.71 55.87
C PHE A 573 -26.33 18.15 57.14
N GLU A 574 -25.37 17.23 56.98
CA GLU A 574 -24.59 16.68 58.08
C GLU A 574 -23.78 17.79 58.81
N GLY A 575 -23.17 18.71 58.02
CA GLY A 575 -22.48 19.89 58.59
C GLY A 575 -23.38 20.80 59.41
N GLN A 576 -24.60 21.10 58.91
CA GLN A 576 -25.58 21.91 59.62
C GLN A 576 -26.10 21.22 60.88
N LEU A 577 -26.32 19.90 60.85
CA LEU A 577 -26.75 19.12 61.98
C LEU A 577 -25.70 19.13 63.11
N GLU A 578 -24.43 18.98 62.78
CA GLU A 578 -23.33 19.05 63.73
C GLU A 578 -23.16 20.46 64.34
N GLN A 579 -23.36 21.51 63.54
CA GLN A 579 -23.36 22.88 64.06
C GLN A 579 -24.54 23.12 65.05
N ALA A 580 -25.73 22.69 64.67
CA ALA A 580 -26.93 22.77 65.53
C ALA A 580 -26.70 22.04 66.87
N LYS A 581 -26.14 20.83 66.85
CA LYS A 581 -25.80 20.03 68.02
C LYS A 581 -24.80 20.77 68.95
N ARG A 582 -23.78 21.42 68.39
CA ARG A 582 -22.81 22.21 69.14
C ARG A 582 -23.50 23.41 69.84
N GLU A 583 -24.28 24.16 69.05
CA GLU A 583 -24.99 25.32 69.62
C GLU A 583 -26.01 24.93 70.70
N ILE A 584 -26.75 23.83 70.56
CA ILE A 584 -27.65 23.30 71.65
C ILE A 584 -26.85 22.86 72.83
N LYS A 585 -25.64 22.27 72.66
CA LYS A 585 -24.77 21.88 73.81
C LYS A 585 -24.24 23.11 74.55
N ASP A 586 -23.92 24.15 73.86
CA ASP A 586 -23.43 25.41 74.42
C ASP A 586 -24.58 26.10 75.19
N ILE A 587 -25.77 26.16 74.58
CA ILE A 587 -26.99 26.70 75.29
C ILE A 587 -27.30 25.87 76.52
N LEU A 588 -27.22 24.58 76.52
CA LEU A 588 -27.43 23.73 77.68
C LEU A 588 -26.38 23.91 78.74
N THR A 589 -25.13 24.18 78.32
CA THR A 589 -24.01 24.45 79.24
C THR A 589 -24.17 25.82 79.95
N GLU A 590 -24.59 26.83 79.18
CA GLU A 590 -24.90 28.17 79.77
C GLU A 590 -26.11 28.10 80.72
N LEU A 591 -27.18 27.39 80.37
CA LEU A 591 -28.33 27.21 81.24
C LEU A 591 -28.03 26.45 82.53
N ARG A 592 -27.03 25.54 82.51
CA ARG A 592 -26.58 24.81 83.69
C ARG A 592 -25.68 25.64 84.64
N ARG A 593 -24.96 26.64 84.09
CA ARG A 593 -24.05 27.49 84.89
C ARG A 593 -24.73 28.58 85.67
N GLU A 594 -25.78 29.21 85.11
CA GLU A 594 -26.52 30.29 85.81
C GLU A 594 -28.01 30.17 85.64
N LYS A 595 -28.76 30.01 86.76
CA LYS A 595 -30.22 29.96 86.77
C LYS A 595 -30.80 31.38 86.79
N SER A 596 -30.66 32.13 85.71
CA SER A 596 -31.22 33.46 85.57
C SER A 596 -32.26 33.54 84.49
N GLU A 597 -33.39 34.19 84.75
CA GLU A 597 -34.50 34.36 83.76
C GLU A 597 -34.06 35.10 82.51
N LYS A 598 -33.01 35.88 82.60
CA LYS A 598 -32.42 36.62 81.48
C LYS A 598 -31.64 35.74 80.50
N ILE A 599 -31.00 34.66 80.99
CA ILE A 599 -30.27 33.69 80.22
C ILE A 599 -31.27 32.76 79.56
N ALA A 600 -32.33 32.33 80.20
CA ALA A 600 -33.37 31.53 79.61
C ALA A 600 -34.06 32.21 78.41
N ARG A 601 -34.35 33.54 78.55
CA ARG A 601 -34.91 34.32 77.42
C ARG A 601 -33.92 34.45 76.22
N ARG A 602 -32.62 34.64 76.52
CA ARG A 602 -31.58 34.67 75.46
C ARG A 602 -31.40 33.31 74.74
N SER A 603 -31.45 32.24 75.51
CA SER A 603 -31.36 30.87 74.97
C SER A 603 -32.56 30.51 74.10
N TYR A 604 -33.77 30.94 74.52
CA TYR A 604 -34.97 30.81 73.73
C TYR A 604 -34.93 31.59 72.41
N ALA A 605 -34.40 32.80 72.41
CA ALA A 605 -34.21 33.65 71.26
C ALA A 605 -33.19 33.01 70.25
N ARG A 606 -32.15 32.38 70.79
CA ARG A 606 -31.10 31.74 70.00
C ARG A 606 -31.62 30.42 69.40
N LEU A 607 -32.44 29.66 70.10
CA LEU A 607 -33.14 28.49 69.56
C LEU A 607 -34.13 28.86 68.44
N ALA A 608 -34.90 29.94 68.63
CA ALA A 608 -35.84 30.46 67.62
C ALA A 608 -35.09 30.94 66.36
N GLN A 609 -33.92 31.49 66.52
CA GLN A 609 -33.07 31.92 65.36
C GLN A 609 -32.49 30.73 64.58
N LEU A 610 -32.10 29.67 65.31
CA LEU A 610 -31.68 28.39 64.68
C LEU A 610 -32.81 27.76 63.91
N GLU A 611 -34.04 27.75 64.46
CA GLU A 611 -35.23 27.19 63.72
C GLU A 611 -35.56 28.01 62.48
N GLN A 612 -35.43 29.35 62.58
CA GLN A 612 -35.69 30.23 61.44
C GLN A 612 -34.65 30.06 60.35
N ASN A 613 -33.37 29.92 60.72
CA ASN A 613 -32.31 29.61 59.72
C ASN A 613 -32.52 28.28 59.06
N PHE A 614 -32.90 27.24 59.79
CA PHE A 614 -33.23 25.93 59.24
C PHE A 614 -34.44 25.96 58.32
N ARG A 615 -35.47 26.73 58.60
CA ARG A 615 -36.63 26.90 57.69
C ARG A 615 -36.28 27.71 56.45
N SER A 616 -35.43 28.72 56.54
CA SER A 616 -34.98 29.49 55.35
C SER A 616 -34.14 28.65 54.40
N ASP A 617 -33.28 27.78 54.94
CA ASP A 617 -32.44 26.87 54.12
C ASP A 617 -33.29 25.74 53.49
N LEU A 618 -34.32 25.25 54.14
CA LEU A 618 -35.30 24.33 53.58
C LEU A 618 -36.11 24.99 52.44
N HIS A 619 -36.53 26.25 52.64
CA HIS A 619 -37.25 26.97 51.56
C HIS A 619 -36.35 27.33 50.37
N ALA A 620 -35.05 27.49 50.54
CA ALA A 620 -34.09 27.72 49.47
C ALA A 620 -33.81 26.43 48.63
N LEU A 621 -34.14 25.25 49.18
CA LEU A 621 -34.04 23.96 48.52
C LEU A 621 -35.29 23.60 47.73
N GLU A 622 -36.45 24.22 48.02
CA GLU A 622 -37.68 24.14 47.24
C GLU A 622 -37.61 25.23 46.12
N GLU A 623 -36.90 25.00 45.02
CA GLU A 623 -37.06 25.77 43.81
C GLU A 623 -38.54 25.54 43.35
N LYS A 624 -39.38 26.50 43.59
CA LYS A 624 -40.69 26.56 42.95
C LYS A 624 -40.43 26.86 41.46
N GLU A 625 -40.53 25.81 40.62
CA GLU A 625 -40.79 25.99 39.23
C GLU A 625 -42.05 26.88 39.09
N GLN A 626 -41.85 28.12 38.69
CA GLN A 626 -42.99 29.03 38.42
C GLN A 626 -43.57 28.65 37.08
N TYR A 627 -44.59 27.80 37.11
CA TYR A 627 -45.40 27.57 35.90
C TYR A 627 -46.41 28.71 35.77
N THR A 628 -46.41 29.35 34.58
CA THR A 628 -47.49 30.27 34.18
C THR A 628 -48.67 29.47 33.67
N GLU A 629 -49.90 29.93 34.04
CA GLU A 629 -51.11 29.30 33.49
C GLU A 629 -51.15 29.43 31.96
N LEU A 630 -51.57 28.35 31.30
CA LEU A 630 -51.60 28.24 29.85
C LEU A 630 -52.65 29.17 29.26
N ASP A 631 -52.25 30.11 28.41
CA ASP A 631 -53.14 30.93 27.62
C ASP A 631 -53.60 30.17 26.39
N TRP A 632 -54.75 29.58 26.45
CA TRP A 632 -55.33 28.67 25.44
C TRP A 632 -55.47 29.32 24.04
N ASP A 633 -55.57 30.66 23.97
CA ASP A 633 -55.70 31.38 22.70
C ASP A 633 -54.34 31.48 21.93
N LYS A 634 -53.25 31.18 22.60
CA LYS A 634 -51.91 31.26 22.04
C LYS A 634 -51.21 29.91 21.83
N VAL A 635 -51.87 28.80 22.23
CA VAL A 635 -51.33 27.47 22.11
C VAL A 635 -51.27 26.98 20.68
N GLN A 636 -50.11 26.44 20.30
CA GLN A 636 -49.88 25.84 18.99
C GLN A 636 -49.62 24.33 19.08
N VAL A 637 -49.87 23.62 17.99
CA VAL A 637 -49.52 22.21 17.87
C VAL A 637 -48.00 22.08 17.92
N ASN A 638 -47.48 21.15 18.72
CA ASN A 638 -46.09 20.92 19.11
C ASN A 638 -45.57 21.77 20.29
N ASP A 639 -46.40 22.57 20.91
CA ASP A 639 -46.00 23.24 22.16
C ASP A 639 -45.80 22.22 23.27
N LYS A 640 -44.77 22.46 24.10
CA LYS A 640 -44.46 21.64 25.29
C LYS A 640 -45.09 22.27 26.51
N VAL A 641 -45.95 21.59 27.17
CA VAL A 641 -46.68 22.02 28.39
C VAL A 641 -46.46 21.04 29.52
N MET A 642 -46.60 21.51 30.72
CA MET A 642 -46.47 20.69 31.95
C MET A 642 -47.85 20.35 32.49
N ILE A 643 -48.16 19.08 32.66
CA ILE A 643 -49.40 18.65 33.40
C ILE A 643 -49.07 18.73 34.88
N LYS A 644 -49.70 19.67 35.60
CA LYS A 644 -49.47 19.97 36.99
C LYS A 644 -49.65 18.78 37.92
N ASP A 645 -50.71 18.02 37.74
CA ASP A 645 -51.06 16.87 38.57
C ASP A 645 -50.15 15.65 38.39
N LEU A 646 -49.49 15.56 37.25
CA LEU A 646 -48.58 14.45 36.92
C LEU A 646 -47.10 14.86 36.95
N ASN A 647 -46.83 16.15 37.11
CA ASN A 647 -45.48 16.74 37.03
C ASN A 647 -44.68 16.24 35.85
N GLN A 648 -45.35 16.13 34.66
CA GLN A 648 -44.78 15.61 33.43
C GLN A 648 -44.96 16.59 32.29
N GLN A 649 -43.89 16.77 31.50
CA GLN A 649 -43.90 17.57 30.28
C GLN A 649 -44.51 16.74 29.15
N VAL A 650 -45.47 17.32 28.45
CA VAL A 650 -46.15 16.71 27.28
C VAL A 650 -46.13 17.66 26.08
N THR A 651 -46.22 17.06 24.91
CA THR A 651 -46.30 17.85 23.65
C THR A 651 -47.73 17.83 23.15
N ILE A 652 -48.29 18.99 22.81
CA ILE A 652 -49.62 19.12 22.27
C ILE A 652 -49.65 18.67 20.81
N LEU A 653 -50.48 17.67 20.49
CA LEU A 653 -50.61 17.12 19.14
C LEU A 653 -51.81 17.67 18.36
N SER A 654 -52.81 18.23 19.03
CA SER A 654 -53.96 18.87 18.38
C SER A 654 -54.46 20.02 19.20
N LEU A 655 -55.10 20.99 18.60
CA LEU A 655 -55.86 22.03 19.28
C LEU A 655 -57.12 21.41 19.93
N PRO A 656 -57.70 22.05 20.99
CA PRO A 656 -58.90 21.55 21.66
C PRO A 656 -60.06 21.33 20.68
N ASP A 657 -60.78 20.21 20.85
CA ASP A 657 -62.00 19.89 20.11
C ASP A 657 -63.23 20.63 20.71
N LYS A 658 -64.40 20.47 20.11
CA LYS A 658 -65.65 21.06 20.59
C LYS A 658 -66.03 20.70 22.04
N ASN A 659 -65.38 19.69 22.64
CA ASN A 659 -65.54 19.23 23.99
C ASN A 659 -64.40 19.63 24.92
N ASN A 660 -63.56 20.60 24.52
CA ASN A 660 -62.36 21.03 25.24
C ASN A 660 -61.32 19.93 25.50
N ALA A 661 -61.31 18.87 24.69
CA ALA A 661 -60.30 17.81 24.79
C ALA A 661 -59.25 17.94 23.65
N LEU A 662 -57.99 17.62 23.97
CA LEU A 662 -56.89 17.69 23.02
C LEU A 662 -56.02 16.43 23.11
N TYR A 663 -55.34 16.11 22.00
CA TYR A 663 -54.37 15.01 21.97
C TYR A 663 -53.01 15.52 22.42
N ILE A 664 -52.43 14.79 23.35
CA ILE A 664 -51.09 15.05 23.87
C ILE A 664 -50.20 13.83 23.66
N GLN A 665 -48.90 14.09 23.52
CA GLN A 665 -47.89 13.06 23.50
C GLN A 665 -47.06 13.11 24.77
N MET A 666 -47.02 11.98 25.48
CA MET A 666 -46.27 11.78 26.70
C MET A 666 -45.24 10.67 26.44
N GLY A 667 -44.03 11.04 26.09
CA GLY A 667 -43.02 10.09 25.60
C GLY A 667 -43.46 9.39 24.31
N MET A 668 -43.61 8.07 24.35
CA MET A 668 -44.10 7.28 23.21
C MET A 668 -45.63 7.10 23.17
N ILE A 669 -46.33 7.58 24.17
CA ILE A 669 -47.79 7.36 24.31
C ILE A 669 -48.53 8.60 23.84
N LYS A 670 -49.48 8.40 22.90
CA LYS A 670 -50.45 9.43 22.50
C LYS A 670 -51.75 9.16 23.26
N THR A 671 -52.24 10.17 23.98
CA THR A 671 -53.52 10.09 24.72
C THR A 671 -54.33 11.36 24.51
N LYS A 672 -55.64 11.28 24.81
CA LYS A 672 -56.55 12.37 24.68
C LYS A 672 -56.83 12.98 26.06
#